data_89ad68f8fae8fda1e6ec60bcbed51c5b
#
_entry.id   89ad68f8fae8fda1e6ec60bcbed51c5b
#
_cell.length_a   1.000
_cell.length_b   1.000
_cell.length_c   1.000
_cell.angle_alpha   90.00
_cell.angle_beta   90.00
_cell.angle_gamma   90.00
#
_symmetry.space_group_name_H-M   'P 1'
#
loop_
_entity.id
_entity.type
_entity.pdbx_description
1 polymer ?
#
loop_
_entity_poly.entity_id
_entity_poly.type
_entity_poly.pdbx_seq_one_letter_code
_entity_poly.pdbx_strand_id
1 'polypeptide(L)'
;MGKIANLLGRRRRARMEEDLDRELRYHFDRRVEDMRAAGIAEGEARRRVAIEMGGIDQVQEDVRETWTWRWIEDAIRDARYAARSLARSPGFTATAVLSLAIGVGASAAIFSLVDQVLFRLLPVREPERLVAVDWNGNSLSYGWGPGAYMSYPLCRDLMKQDRFFDGVLCRFPTVVMLASGEGHQAEPVGAEIVSGSYFPVLGVVPAMGRHLDEQDDVQPGAHPVVVLSHAYWQTALGGAPDVVGRKLLLNGFPMTVVGVASPRFRGMDIGEAPAVWIPASMKAQATPEWDRLLDRRAGFMQVFGRLRPGVGADEAQAGLLPWFKTMLDEDMRREGFPKVTAEERAKFLASTITVRLAPLGRSNFRQRMDRPLVVLMAATLFLLLLASLNVASLSLARAAARSREIRTRIALGASRVRIATLLLADSLLVALAGGSLGLVVAPLVSRSLLSFLPQEAAGVGLSPAMDGRVFVFAFLVSAVAGVSCAMAPAWQAGRVSLIGSLNQRWSGGADVRARKALVVGQIAFTLTLLVGAGLFVQTLARLVGQGPGFETAHVVTFGLNLKRVGYSQENAQRATQRILAELRSLPEVAGLGVAGNTLLQGENWNNFLTVEAGRRFVTDRPVDLNPVTPGFFATLGTRVIAGRDFDGRDARPAGETGGPRSAVVNESFARRYFPGGSPVGARLGLGDQADARADMEVVGVVRDFSYRNLREKTEQAFLPLFEGTLSGGWFYLRVRGVPEPSLASVRTAVARVDPAVPLMGLRTFDDQVARSLTTERMLATLSTGFAAIALLLSVVGLCGVMAFVVTRRTTEIGVRMALGATRGRAVSLVVAEAAAMIALGTALALPCIWAAGRVVEAQLYGVTAIDAPTIAAASLLLTLVALAAAMLPAWRAASISPTEALRFE
;
A
#
# COMPACT_ATOMS: atom_id res chain seq x y z
N MET A 1 -5.50 37.37 19.76
CA MET A 1 -4.08 37.35 20.24
C MET A 1 -3.08 38.08 19.32
N GLY A 2 -3.21 38.11 18.00
CA GLY A 2 -2.22 38.75 17.09
C GLY A 2 -2.09 40.29 17.19
N LYS A 3 -3.15 41.07 17.56
CA LYS A 3 -3.07 42.52 17.70
C LYS A 3 -2.35 42.99 18.98
N ILE A 4 -2.43 42.20 20.05
CA ILE A 4 -1.78 42.52 21.34
C ILE A 4 -0.29 42.21 21.29
N ALA A 5 0.12 41.07 20.62
CA ALA A 5 1.51 40.74 20.42
C ALA A 5 2.24 41.78 19.53
N ASN A 6 1.56 42.28 18.48
CA ASN A 6 2.09 43.35 17.60
C ASN A 6 2.26 44.69 18.34
N LEU A 7 1.37 45.03 19.24
CA LEU A 7 1.46 46.27 20.08
C LEU A 7 2.58 46.19 21.14
N LEU A 8 2.74 45.05 21.77
CA LEU A 8 3.81 44.80 22.74
C LEU A 8 5.20 44.76 22.06
N GLY A 9 5.30 44.15 20.88
CA GLY A 9 6.53 44.16 20.08
C GLY A 9 6.94 45.57 19.64
N ARG A 10 5.98 46.40 19.19
CA ARG A 10 6.23 47.80 18.78
C ARG A 10 6.67 48.69 19.94
N ARG A 11 6.05 48.55 21.13
CA ARG A 11 6.43 49.32 22.31
C ARG A 11 7.82 48.91 22.85
N ARG A 12 8.17 47.64 22.80
CA ARG A 12 9.49 47.18 23.21
C ARG A 12 10.58 47.66 22.26
N ARG A 13 10.28 47.68 20.97
CA ARG A 13 11.20 48.17 19.92
C ARG A 13 11.43 49.68 20.06
N ALA A 14 10.37 50.49 20.22
CA ALA A 14 10.49 51.94 20.45
C ALA A 14 11.37 52.25 21.68
N ARG A 15 11.23 51.49 22.74
CA ARG A 15 12.10 51.63 23.91
C ARG A 15 13.57 51.26 23.63
N MET A 16 13.81 50.15 22.94
CA MET A 16 15.17 49.76 22.57
C MET A 16 15.83 50.77 21.61
N GLU A 17 15.06 51.37 20.70
CA GLU A 17 15.55 52.42 19.79
C GLU A 17 15.86 53.70 20.57
N GLU A 18 15.02 54.09 21.52
CA GLU A 18 15.27 55.26 22.41
C GLU A 18 16.47 55.01 23.33
N ASP A 19 16.64 53.79 23.86
CA ASP A 19 17.79 53.46 24.68
C ASP A 19 19.07 53.43 23.88
N LEU A 20 19.10 52.88 22.68
CA LEU A 20 20.24 52.88 21.76
C LEU A 20 20.64 54.31 21.34
N ASP A 21 19.65 55.16 21.01
CA ASP A 21 19.92 56.56 20.62
C ASP A 21 20.50 57.34 21.81
N ARG A 22 20.00 57.09 23.02
CA ARG A 22 20.50 57.68 24.25
C ARG A 22 21.92 57.26 24.60
N GLU A 23 22.22 55.97 24.44
CA GLU A 23 23.54 55.39 24.70
C GLU A 23 24.60 55.88 23.69
N LEU A 24 24.26 55.91 22.43
CA LEU A 24 25.15 56.40 21.37
C LEU A 24 25.44 57.91 21.53
N ARG A 25 24.42 58.75 21.87
CA ARG A 25 24.61 60.14 22.15
C ARG A 25 25.46 60.35 23.37
N TYR A 26 25.23 59.57 24.43
CA TYR A 26 26.07 59.64 25.63
C TYR A 26 27.55 59.33 25.32
N HIS A 27 27.83 58.32 24.57
CA HIS A 27 29.21 57.95 24.19
C HIS A 27 29.80 59.01 23.25
N PHE A 28 29.03 59.56 22.34
CA PHE A 28 29.45 60.61 21.45
C PHE A 28 29.84 61.90 22.25
N ASP A 29 28.92 62.38 23.12
CA ASP A 29 29.12 63.58 23.92
C ASP A 29 30.30 63.44 24.89
N ARG A 30 30.43 62.24 25.51
CA ARG A 30 31.56 62.00 26.41
C ARG A 30 32.89 62.01 25.68
N ARG A 31 32.95 61.46 24.49
CA ARG A 31 34.19 61.50 23.64
C ARG A 31 34.52 62.90 23.15
N VAL A 32 33.52 63.73 22.92
CA VAL A 32 33.71 65.15 22.60
C VAL A 32 34.25 65.90 23.84
N GLU A 33 33.76 65.63 25.03
CA GLU A 33 34.26 66.20 26.27
C GLU A 33 35.70 65.80 26.55
N ASP A 34 36.09 64.52 26.36
CA ASP A 34 37.48 64.06 26.47
C ASP A 34 38.40 64.78 25.50
N MET A 35 38.00 65.02 24.27
CA MET A 35 38.80 65.78 23.27
C MET A 35 38.88 67.28 23.62
N ARG A 36 37.84 67.85 24.22
CA ARG A 36 37.85 69.21 24.72
C ARG A 36 38.81 69.38 25.91
N ALA A 37 38.81 68.44 26.83
CA ALA A 37 39.76 68.39 27.94
C ALA A 37 41.22 68.27 27.49
N ALA A 38 41.47 67.69 26.31
CA ALA A 38 42.76 67.63 25.63
C ALA A 38 43.14 68.93 24.83
N GLY A 39 42.34 70.00 24.94
CA GLY A 39 42.64 71.32 24.33
C GLY A 39 42.14 71.54 22.91
N ILE A 40 41.27 70.66 22.37
CA ILE A 40 40.74 70.77 21.01
C ILE A 40 39.48 71.61 21.06
N ALA A 41 39.34 72.56 20.10
CA ALA A 41 38.12 73.40 19.99
C ALA A 41 36.89 72.58 19.73
N GLU A 42 35.72 72.89 20.31
CA GLU A 42 34.49 72.07 20.31
C GLU A 42 33.99 71.69 18.94
N GLY A 43 34.08 72.61 17.95
CA GLY A 43 33.67 72.27 16.57
C GLY A 43 34.57 71.22 15.88
N GLU A 44 35.86 71.29 16.15
CA GLU A 44 36.85 70.31 15.63
C GLU A 44 36.78 68.97 16.39
N ALA A 45 36.56 68.99 17.70
CA ALA A 45 36.32 67.82 18.50
C ALA A 45 35.08 67.00 18.02
N ARG A 46 33.95 67.70 17.81
CA ARG A 46 32.72 67.08 17.25
C ARG A 46 32.96 66.49 15.89
N ARG A 47 33.69 67.17 15.02
CA ARG A 47 34.02 66.69 13.68
C ARG A 47 34.88 65.43 13.68
N ARG A 48 35.88 65.41 14.56
CA ARG A 48 36.78 64.22 14.70
C ARG A 48 36.08 63.03 15.28
N VAL A 49 35.23 63.21 16.33
CA VAL A 49 34.44 62.14 16.91
C VAL A 49 33.43 61.58 15.91
N ALA A 50 32.81 62.42 15.06
CA ALA A 50 31.90 61.98 14.03
C ALA A 50 32.61 61.16 12.95
N ILE A 51 33.90 61.49 12.59
CA ILE A 51 34.73 60.72 11.66
C ILE A 51 35.21 59.43 12.29
N GLU A 52 35.63 59.44 13.58
CA GLU A 52 36.15 58.28 14.30
C GLU A 52 35.05 57.24 14.55
N MET A 53 33.84 57.67 14.90
CA MET A 53 32.68 56.79 15.11
C MET A 53 32.00 56.31 13.84
N GLY A 54 32.33 56.87 12.65
CA GLY A 54 31.73 56.46 11.40
C GLY A 54 30.33 56.97 11.13
N GLY A 55 29.81 57.95 11.91
CA GLY A 55 28.48 58.45 11.87
C GLY A 55 27.49 57.67 12.74
N ILE A 56 26.71 58.38 13.58
CA ILE A 56 25.76 57.80 14.53
C ILE A 56 24.72 56.90 13.81
N ASP A 57 24.24 57.36 12.65
CA ASP A 57 23.26 56.62 11.83
C ASP A 57 23.80 55.28 11.30
N GLN A 58 25.11 55.21 11.01
CA GLN A 58 25.74 54.00 10.52
C GLN A 58 25.90 52.96 11.62
N VAL A 59 26.35 53.43 12.80
CA VAL A 59 26.48 52.57 14.00
C VAL A 59 25.12 52.08 14.47
N GLN A 60 24.09 52.93 14.42
CA GLN A 60 22.72 52.53 14.71
C GLN A 60 22.24 51.43 13.77
N GLU A 61 22.56 51.49 12.48
CA GLU A 61 22.15 50.48 11.52
C GLU A 61 22.95 49.15 11.71
N ASP A 62 24.23 49.25 12.01
CA ASP A 62 25.06 48.06 12.32
C ASP A 62 24.58 47.33 13.61
N VAL A 63 24.18 48.09 14.68
CA VAL A 63 23.58 47.49 15.87
C VAL A 63 22.19 46.93 15.58
N ARG A 64 21.37 47.57 14.74
CA ARG A 64 20.11 47.03 14.26
C ARG A 64 20.28 45.71 13.49
N GLU A 65 21.42 45.53 12.80
CA GLU A 65 21.73 44.26 12.09
C GLU A 65 21.92 43.08 13.01
N THR A 66 22.31 43.30 14.27
CA THR A 66 22.50 42.24 15.28
C THR A 66 21.19 41.82 15.98
N TRP A 67 20.05 42.49 15.76
CA TRP A 67 18.80 42.19 16.42
C TRP A 67 18.16 40.89 15.89
N THR A 68 17.94 39.93 16.76
CA THR A 68 17.45 38.56 16.48
C THR A 68 16.08 38.47 15.78
N TRP A 69 15.30 39.56 15.72
CA TRP A 69 13.96 39.58 15.15
C TRP A 69 13.92 40.12 13.70
N ARG A 70 14.99 40.67 13.21
CA ARG A 70 15.05 41.28 11.88
C ARG A 70 14.82 40.26 10.76
N TRP A 71 15.30 39.03 10.94
CA TRP A 71 15.08 37.97 9.96
C TRP A 71 13.59 37.61 9.78
N ILE A 72 12.76 37.68 10.87
CA ILE A 72 11.31 37.44 10.79
C ILE A 72 10.61 38.58 10.05
N GLU A 73 10.97 39.83 10.33
CA GLU A 73 10.41 40.99 9.62
C GLU A 73 10.76 40.99 8.15
N ASP A 74 11.99 40.65 7.83
CA ASP A 74 12.46 40.49 6.46
C ASP A 74 11.73 39.34 5.74
N ALA A 75 11.55 38.21 6.41
CA ALA A 75 10.79 37.08 5.87
C ALA A 75 9.31 37.46 5.60
N ILE A 76 8.66 38.21 6.50
CA ILE A 76 7.29 38.68 6.30
C ILE A 76 7.23 39.70 5.14
N ARG A 77 8.22 40.59 5.00
CA ARG A 77 8.30 41.56 3.93
C ARG A 77 8.51 40.89 2.59
N ASP A 78 9.39 39.88 2.54
CA ASP A 78 9.65 39.07 1.37
C ASP A 78 8.42 38.25 0.98
N ALA A 79 7.73 37.64 1.93
CA ALA A 79 6.48 36.92 1.68
C ALA A 79 5.39 37.81 1.11
N ARG A 80 5.20 39.03 1.66
CA ARG A 80 4.23 40.01 1.11
C ARG A 80 4.61 40.51 -0.29
N TYR A 81 5.90 40.69 -0.54
CA TYR A 81 6.38 41.06 -1.87
C TYR A 81 6.16 39.93 -2.85
N ALA A 82 6.54 38.68 -2.49
CA ALA A 82 6.34 37.48 -3.29
C ALA A 82 4.86 37.29 -3.63
N ALA A 83 3.97 37.40 -2.63
CA ALA A 83 2.52 37.26 -2.84
C ALA A 83 1.97 38.27 -3.85
N ARG A 84 2.37 39.55 -3.74
CA ARG A 84 1.98 40.59 -4.73
C ARG A 84 2.56 40.34 -6.13
N SER A 85 3.79 39.84 -6.17
CA SER A 85 4.46 39.49 -7.42
C SER A 85 3.78 38.29 -8.11
N LEU A 86 3.38 37.27 -7.35
CA LEU A 86 2.64 36.07 -7.82
C LEU A 86 1.25 36.46 -8.34
N ALA A 87 0.55 37.36 -7.65
CA ALA A 87 -0.76 37.86 -8.09
C ALA A 87 -0.72 38.60 -9.43
N ARG A 88 0.40 39.26 -9.75
CA ARG A 88 0.59 39.96 -11.05
C ARG A 88 0.91 39.04 -12.23
N SER A 89 1.16 37.74 -11.96
CA SER A 89 1.44 36.73 -12.98
C SER A 89 0.57 35.48 -12.82
N PRO A 90 -0.76 35.61 -13.07
CA PRO A 90 -1.72 34.53 -12.72
C PRO A 90 -1.46 33.24 -13.50
N GLY A 91 -1.07 33.31 -14.78
CA GLY A 91 -0.78 32.09 -15.56
C GLY A 91 0.40 31.30 -15.03
N PHE A 92 1.49 31.93 -14.63
CA PHE A 92 2.63 31.30 -13.98
C PHE A 92 2.20 30.69 -12.65
N THR A 93 1.52 31.48 -11.83
CA THR A 93 1.11 31.06 -10.47
C THR A 93 0.17 29.87 -10.53
N ALA A 94 -0.84 29.91 -11.39
CA ALA A 94 -1.79 28.79 -11.56
C ALA A 94 -1.08 27.51 -12.02
N THR A 95 -0.24 27.60 -13.06
CA THR A 95 0.48 26.43 -13.58
C THR A 95 1.43 25.83 -12.52
N ALA A 96 2.17 26.68 -11.80
CA ALA A 96 3.10 26.23 -10.77
C ALA A 96 2.38 25.62 -9.55
N VAL A 97 1.32 26.28 -9.06
CA VAL A 97 0.52 25.79 -7.93
C VAL A 97 -0.19 24.48 -8.28
N LEU A 98 -0.82 24.38 -9.47
CA LEU A 98 -1.49 23.16 -9.91
C LEU A 98 -0.49 22.00 -10.11
N SER A 99 0.68 22.25 -10.69
CA SER A 99 1.73 21.24 -10.86
C SER A 99 2.15 20.65 -9.50
N LEU A 100 2.43 21.51 -8.51
CA LEU A 100 2.81 21.05 -7.17
C LEU A 100 1.63 20.45 -6.40
N ALA A 101 0.41 20.97 -6.57
CA ALA A 101 -0.78 20.41 -5.94
C ALA A 101 -1.03 18.95 -6.35
N ILE A 102 -0.83 18.63 -7.64
CA ILE A 102 -0.94 17.27 -8.14
C ILE A 102 0.14 16.38 -7.53
N GLY A 103 1.41 16.82 -7.54
CA GLY A 103 2.52 16.05 -6.98
C GLY A 103 2.39 15.83 -5.48
N VAL A 104 2.13 16.90 -4.71
CA VAL A 104 1.98 16.80 -3.24
C VAL A 104 0.71 16.05 -2.87
N GLY A 105 -0.41 16.30 -3.58
CA GLY A 105 -1.69 15.64 -3.33
C GLY A 105 -1.64 14.13 -3.55
N ALA A 106 -1.04 13.69 -4.67
CA ALA A 106 -0.82 12.27 -4.95
C ALA A 106 0.10 11.63 -3.90
N SER A 107 1.22 12.30 -3.56
CA SER A 107 2.16 11.80 -2.54
C SER A 107 1.52 11.73 -1.16
N ALA A 108 0.71 12.71 -0.76
CA ALA A 108 0.01 12.74 0.52
C ALA A 108 -1.08 11.64 0.61
N ALA A 109 -1.80 11.39 -0.50
CA ALA A 109 -2.81 10.35 -0.57
C ALA A 109 -2.19 8.95 -0.42
N ILE A 110 -1.12 8.66 -1.16
CA ILE A 110 -0.41 7.37 -1.06
C ILE A 110 0.27 7.26 0.31
N PHE A 111 0.91 8.34 0.84
CA PHE A 111 1.51 8.33 2.17
C PHE A 111 0.49 8.02 3.25
N SER A 112 -0.73 8.54 3.14
CA SER A 112 -1.81 8.22 4.10
C SER A 112 -2.09 6.72 4.17
N LEU A 113 -2.10 6.02 3.03
CA LEU A 113 -2.24 4.55 3.00
C LEU A 113 -1.00 3.84 3.52
N VAL A 114 0.18 4.29 3.11
CA VAL A 114 1.47 3.75 3.58
C VAL A 114 1.59 3.90 5.10
N ASP A 115 1.26 5.07 5.67
CA ASP A 115 1.28 5.28 7.13
C ASP A 115 0.31 4.33 7.83
N GLN A 116 -0.94 4.24 7.35
CA GLN A 116 -1.95 3.39 7.95
C GLN A 116 -1.60 1.90 7.88
N VAL A 117 -1.05 1.44 6.75
CA VAL A 117 -0.79 0.00 6.51
C VAL A 117 0.59 -0.42 7.03
N LEU A 118 1.64 0.40 6.84
CA LEU A 118 3.02 -0.01 7.10
C LEU A 118 3.65 0.59 8.36
N PHE A 119 3.21 1.75 8.84
CA PHE A 119 3.90 2.47 9.92
C PHE A 119 3.08 2.69 11.17
N ARG A 120 1.76 2.66 11.10
CA ARG A 120 0.91 2.93 12.25
C ARG A 120 0.94 1.77 13.22
N LEU A 121 1.42 2.04 14.43
CA LEU A 121 1.43 1.09 15.53
C LEU A 121 0.00 0.72 15.94
N LEU A 122 -0.18 -0.48 16.49
CA LEU A 122 -1.45 -0.89 17.07
C LEU A 122 -1.88 0.08 18.18
N PRO A 123 -3.17 0.42 18.30
CA PRO A 123 -3.69 1.30 19.33
C PRO A 123 -3.87 0.55 20.66
N VAL A 124 -2.79 -0.04 21.15
CA VAL A 124 -2.71 -0.85 22.37
C VAL A 124 -1.68 -0.25 23.32
N ARG A 125 -1.68 -0.72 24.57
CA ARG A 125 -0.68 -0.27 25.55
C ARG A 125 0.73 -0.69 25.10
N GLU A 126 1.71 0.23 25.10
CA GLU A 126 3.13 -0.02 24.81
C GLU A 126 3.38 -1.00 23.64
N PRO A 127 2.93 -0.66 22.43
CA PRO A 127 2.97 -1.59 21.30
C PRO A 127 4.41 -2.00 20.91
N GLU A 128 5.42 -1.18 21.24
CA GLU A 128 6.84 -1.46 20.98
C GLU A 128 7.36 -2.67 21.77
N ARG A 129 6.69 -3.05 22.87
CA ARG A 129 7.03 -4.22 23.68
C ARG A 129 6.27 -5.46 23.27
N LEU A 130 5.37 -5.35 22.29
CA LEU A 130 4.62 -6.49 21.78
C LEU A 130 5.51 -7.30 20.82
N VAL A 131 5.54 -8.62 21.05
CA VAL A 131 6.27 -9.57 20.23
C VAL A 131 5.34 -10.68 19.74
N ALA A 132 5.62 -11.20 18.55
CA ALA A 132 5.05 -12.45 18.07
C ALA A 132 5.99 -13.59 18.45
N VAL A 133 5.41 -14.70 18.87
CA VAL A 133 6.12 -15.92 19.26
C VAL A 133 5.73 -17.02 18.29
N ASP A 134 6.67 -17.41 17.42
CA ASP A 134 6.42 -18.34 16.33
C ASP A 134 7.21 -19.65 16.54
N TRP A 135 6.61 -20.76 16.15
CA TRP A 135 7.31 -22.04 16.00
C TRP A 135 8.22 -21.98 14.75
N ASN A 136 9.44 -22.44 14.87
CA ASN A 136 10.36 -22.54 13.76
C ASN A 136 10.94 -23.96 13.67
N GLY A 137 10.68 -24.64 12.56
CA GLY A 137 11.10 -26.02 12.34
C GLY A 137 9.93 -26.94 12.02
N ASN A 138 10.16 -28.26 12.10
CA ASN A 138 9.12 -29.27 11.86
C ASN A 138 8.26 -29.47 13.12
N SER A 139 7.06 -28.91 13.13
CA SER A 139 6.14 -29.03 14.26
C SER A 139 5.38 -30.36 14.32
N LEU A 140 5.46 -31.19 13.27
CA LEU A 140 4.60 -32.37 13.09
C LEU A 140 3.11 -32.04 13.33
N SER A 141 2.77 -30.78 13.22
CA SER A 141 1.41 -30.29 13.46
C SER A 141 0.57 -30.39 12.21
N TYR A 142 -0.71 -30.61 12.41
CA TYR A 142 -1.73 -30.40 11.39
C TYR A 142 -2.64 -29.26 11.88
N GLY A 143 -3.16 -28.48 10.96
CA GLY A 143 -4.01 -27.36 11.32
C GLY A 143 -4.05 -26.28 10.25
N TRP A 144 -4.61 -25.18 10.61
CA TRP A 144 -4.75 -24.02 9.73
C TRP A 144 -3.56 -23.07 9.90
N GLY A 145 -3.04 -22.61 8.78
CA GLY A 145 -2.01 -21.59 8.73
C GLY A 145 -0.60 -22.10 8.44
N PRO A 146 0.36 -21.20 8.33
CA PRO A 146 1.75 -21.55 8.15
C PRO A 146 2.27 -22.29 9.38
N GLY A 147 3.22 -23.20 9.19
CA GLY A 147 3.79 -24.04 10.25
C GLY A 147 4.36 -23.32 11.48
N ALA A 148 4.34 -21.97 11.47
CA ALA A 148 4.72 -21.12 12.59
C ALA A 148 3.64 -20.99 13.68
N TYR A 149 2.40 -21.44 13.44
CA TYR A 149 1.32 -21.34 14.42
C TYR A 149 1.44 -22.41 15.49
N MET A 150 0.96 -22.08 16.69
CA MET A 150 1.01 -22.96 17.85
C MET A 150 -0.37 -23.53 18.17
N SER A 151 -0.41 -24.64 18.92
CA SER A 151 -1.66 -25.13 19.46
C SER A 151 -2.10 -24.28 20.66
N TYR A 152 -3.39 -24.29 20.97
CA TYR A 152 -3.90 -23.61 22.16
C TYR A 152 -3.31 -24.13 23.48
N PRO A 153 -3.16 -25.47 23.72
CA PRO A 153 -2.47 -25.96 24.89
C PRO A 153 -1.03 -25.46 25.04
N LEU A 154 -0.27 -25.34 23.92
CA LEU A 154 1.10 -24.79 23.94
C LEU A 154 1.09 -23.32 24.30
N CYS A 155 0.13 -22.56 23.77
CA CYS A 155 -0.05 -21.16 24.15
C CYS A 155 -0.32 -21.02 25.66
N ARG A 156 -1.18 -21.87 26.25
CA ARG A 156 -1.43 -21.87 27.69
C ARG A 156 -0.19 -22.22 28.52
N ASP A 157 0.66 -23.10 28.02
CA ASP A 157 1.94 -23.40 28.68
C ASP A 157 2.91 -22.20 28.60
N LEU A 158 2.91 -21.46 27.48
CA LEU A 158 3.72 -20.24 27.32
C LEU A 158 3.22 -19.10 28.23
N MET A 159 1.90 -19.02 28.52
CA MET A 159 1.34 -18.03 29.46
C MET A 159 1.91 -18.15 30.88
N LYS A 160 2.43 -19.34 31.26
CA LYS A 160 3.07 -19.59 32.54
C LYS A 160 4.51 -19.08 32.61
N GLN A 161 5.07 -18.60 31.47
CA GLN A 161 6.45 -18.07 31.38
C GLN A 161 6.49 -16.59 31.75
N ASP A 162 6.26 -16.27 33.00
CA ASP A 162 6.18 -14.91 33.54
C ASP A 162 7.54 -14.19 33.67
N ARG A 163 8.64 -14.92 33.51
CA ARG A 163 10.00 -14.35 33.59
C ARG A 163 10.27 -13.30 32.51
N PHE A 164 9.80 -13.53 31.29
CA PHE A 164 10.09 -12.67 30.12
C PHE A 164 8.92 -11.81 29.70
N PHE A 165 7.70 -12.21 30.05
CA PHE A 165 6.47 -11.56 29.61
C PHE A 165 5.69 -10.97 30.78
N ASP A 166 5.12 -9.78 30.57
CA ASP A 166 4.06 -9.24 31.43
C ASP A 166 2.72 -9.94 31.18
N GLY A 167 2.61 -10.67 30.07
CA GLY A 167 1.48 -11.48 29.68
C GLY A 167 1.61 -11.98 28.25
N VAL A 168 0.96 -13.10 27.98
CA VAL A 168 0.90 -13.75 26.67
C VAL A 168 -0.56 -13.89 26.28
N LEU A 169 -0.85 -13.70 24.99
CA LEU A 169 -2.17 -13.85 24.39
C LEU A 169 -2.12 -14.74 23.16
N CYS A 170 -3.22 -15.36 22.84
CA CYS A 170 -3.41 -16.13 21.61
C CYS A 170 -4.66 -15.67 20.88
N ARG A 171 -4.60 -15.74 19.56
CA ARG A 171 -5.75 -15.44 18.71
C ARG A 171 -5.79 -16.35 17.48
N PHE A 172 -6.99 -16.53 16.94
CA PHE A 172 -7.23 -17.19 15.66
C PHE A 172 -8.30 -16.41 14.89
N PRO A 173 -7.95 -15.70 13.80
CA PRO A 173 -8.91 -15.04 12.93
C PRO A 173 -9.76 -16.09 12.20
N THR A 174 -11.06 -15.86 12.15
CA THR A 174 -12.02 -16.74 11.47
C THR A 174 -13.21 -15.94 10.94
N VAL A 175 -14.14 -16.63 10.25
CA VAL A 175 -15.42 -16.05 9.83
C VAL A 175 -16.51 -16.85 10.53
N VAL A 176 -17.51 -16.17 11.09
CA VAL A 176 -18.68 -16.78 11.69
C VAL A 176 -19.96 -16.23 11.07
N MET A 177 -21.05 -16.99 11.17
CA MET A 177 -22.39 -16.51 10.84
C MET A 177 -23.00 -15.87 12.07
N LEU A 178 -23.33 -14.59 11.99
CA LEU A 178 -23.89 -13.82 13.10
C LEU A 178 -25.28 -13.32 12.74
N ALA A 179 -26.27 -13.60 13.61
CA ALA A 179 -27.61 -13.06 13.47
C ALA A 179 -28.00 -12.30 14.74
N SER A 180 -28.70 -11.17 14.57
CA SER A 180 -29.11 -10.28 15.67
C SER A 180 -30.24 -10.83 16.55
N GLY A 181 -30.79 -11.99 16.21
CA GLY A 181 -31.85 -12.70 16.97
C GLY A 181 -32.50 -13.80 16.13
N GLU A 182 -33.41 -14.55 16.74
CA GLU A 182 -34.22 -15.57 16.04
C GLU A 182 -35.02 -14.95 14.89
N GLY A 183 -35.00 -15.58 13.72
CA GLY A 183 -35.72 -15.12 12.53
C GLY A 183 -34.99 -14.05 11.70
N HIS A 184 -33.82 -13.55 12.15
CA HIS A 184 -32.97 -12.68 11.34
C HIS A 184 -32.03 -13.52 10.48
N GLN A 185 -31.80 -13.06 9.25
CA GLN A 185 -30.85 -13.73 8.36
C GLN A 185 -29.43 -13.60 8.95
N ALA A 186 -28.73 -14.71 9.04
CA ALA A 186 -27.35 -14.72 9.49
C ALA A 186 -26.42 -14.18 8.40
N GLU A 187 -25.49 -13.32 8.78
CA GLU A 187 -24.51 -12.73 7.88
C GLU A 187 -23.10 -13.24 8.22
N PRO A 188 -22.26 -13.50 7.21
CA PRO A 188 -20.87 -13.84 7.44
C PRO A 188 -20.10 -12.59 7.93
N VAL A 189 -19.52 -12.67 9.11
CA VAL A 189 -18.71 -11.60 9.72
C VAL A 189 -17.35 -12.12 10.15
N GLY A 190 -16.34 -11.27 10.05
CA GLY A 190 -15.03 -11.56 10.62
C GLY A 190 -15.10 -11.69 12.13
N ALA A 191 -14.42 -12.68 12.68
CA ALA A 191 -14.34 -12.94 14.11
C ALA A 191 -12.92 -13.31 14.52
N GLU A 192 -12.57 -13.08 15.77
CA GLU A 192 -11.34 -13.60 16.36
C GLU A 192 -11.70 -14.49 17.55
N ILE A 193 -11.19 -15.73 17.52
CA ILE A 193 -11.17 -16.61 18.69
C ILE A 193 -9.93 -16.23 19.49
N VAL A 194 -10.09 -15.83 20.75
CA VAL A 194 -9.03 -15.24 21.56
C VAL A 194 -8.94 -15.89 22.95
N SER A 195 -7.71 -15.92 23.50
CA SER A 195 -7.54 -16.29 24.91
C SER A 195 -8.15 -15.25 25.84
N GLY A 196 -8.53 -15.63 27.04
CA GLY A 196 -9.05 -14.73 28.08
C GLY A 196 -8.07 -13.58 28.41
N SER A 197 -6.77 -13.80 28.26
CA SER A 197 -5.71 -12.81 28.46
C SER A 197 -5.61 -11.75 27.35
N TYR A 198 -6.34 -11.89 26.24
CA TYR A 198 -6.20 -11.04 25.04
C TYR A 198 -6.35 -9.54 25.33
N PHE A 199 -7.49 -9.13 25.86
CA PHE A 199 -7.75 -7.71 26.16
C PHE A 199 -6.90 -7.18 27.34
N PRO A 200 -6.74 -7.92 28.44
CA PRO A 200 -5.85 -7.50 29.53
C PRO A 200 -4.41 -7.27 29.07
N VAL A 201 -3.83 -8.18 28.30
CA VAL A 201 -2.46 -8.03 27.78
C VAL A 201 -2.34 -6.87 26.82
N LEU A 202 -3.33 -6.63 25.96
CA LEU A 202 -3.34 -5.49 25.04
C LEU A 202 -3.60 -4.15 25.74
N GLY A 203 -4.19 -4.16 26.92
CA GLY A 203 -4.54 -2.95 27.68
C GLY A 203 -5.64 -2.12 27.02
N VAL A 204 -6.55 -2.78 26.29
CA VAL A 204 -7.69 -2.12 25.63
C VAL A 204 -8.78 -1.87 26.66
N VAL A 205 -9.33 -0.65 26.69
CA VAL A 205 -10.44 -0.28 27.55
C VAL A 205 -11.77 -0.46 26.82
N PRO A 206 -12.81 -1.07 27.41
CA PRO A 206 -14.12 -1.20 26.77
C PRO A 206 -14.80 0.16 26.61
N ALA A 207 -15.56 0.30 25.51
CA ALA A 207 -16.46 1.44 25.32
C ALA A 207 -17.73 1.29 26.17
N MET A 208 -18.18 0.03 26.35
CA MET A 208 -19.37 -0.33 27.12
C MET A 208 -19.22 -1.74 27.67
N GLY A 209 -19.75 -2.02 28.84
CA GLY A 209 -19.68 -3.32 29.49
C GLY A 209 -18.27 -3.72 29.95
N ARG A 210 -17.91 -4.97 29.76
CA ARG A 210 -16.57 -5.50 30.07
C ARG A 210 -15.95 -6.22 28.86
N HIS A 211 -14.67 -6.43 28.90
CA HIS A 211 -13.98 -7.33 27.96
C HIS A 211 -14.02 -8.78 28.44
N LEU A 212 -13.56 -9.70 27.56
CA LEU A 212 -13.24 -11.08 27.94
C LEU A 212 -12.06 -11.06 28.92
N ASP A 213 -12.10 -11.96 29.88
CA ASP A 213 -11.03 -12.20 30.86
C ASP A 213 -10.75 -13.72 31.00
N GLU A 214 -9.82 -14.07 31.88
CA GLU A 214 -9.41 -15.46 32.06
C GLU A 214 -10.55 -16.36 32.56
N GLN A 215 -11.55 -15.81 33.26
CA GLN A 215 -12.70 -16.56 33.74
C GLN A 215 -13.62 -17.00 32.58
N ASP A 216 -13.66 -16.23 31.49
CA ASP A 216 -14.45 -16.60 30.31
C ASP A 216 -13.79 -17.71 29.47
N ASP A 217 -12.54 -18.09 29.78
CA ASP A 217 -11.74 -19.02 28.97
C ASP A 217 -11.23 -20.25 29.76
N VAL A 218 -11.95 -20.64 30.83
CA VAL A 218 -11.53 -21.71 31.71
C VAL A 218 -11.89 -23.10 31.15
N GLN A 219 -13.14 -23.30 30.77
CA GLN A 219 -13.69 -24.60 30.41
C GLN A 219 -14.37 -24.56 29.02
N PRO A 220 -14.05 -25.52 28.13
CA PRO A 220 -14.68 -25.60 26.82
C PRO A 220 -16.20 -25.60 26.88
N GLY A 221 -16.85 -24.72 26.11
CA GLY A 221 -18.31 -24.62 26.00
C GLY A 221 -19.03 -23.94 27.14
N ALA A 222 -18.35 -23.57 28.24
CA ALA A 222 -19.02 -23.14 29.48
C ALA A 222 -19.41 -21.64 29.49
N HIS A 223 -18.75 -20.81 28.68
CA HIS A 223 -18.90 -19.35 28.76
C HIS A 223 -19.35 -18.75 27.41
N PRO A 224 -20.67 -18.83 27.07
CA PRO A 224 -21.18 -18.32 25.79
C PRO A 224 -21.30 -16.81 25.78
N VAL A 225 -20.16 -16.14 25.77
CA VAL A 225 -20.05 -14.67 25.80
C VAL A 225 -19.24 -14.16 24.61
N VAL A 226 -19.53 -12.92 24.19
CA VAL A 226 -18.82 -12.25 23.10
C VAL A 226 -18.63 -10.78 23.39
N VAL A 227 -17.56 -10.21 22.84
CA VAL A 227 -17.32 -8.76 22.78
C VAL A 227 -17.48 -8.29 21.34
N LEU A 228 -18.26 -7.24 21.15
CA LEU A 228 -18.49 -6.64 19.82
C LEU A 228 -17.44 -5.59 19.48
N SER A 229 -17.13 -5.44 18.19
CA SER A 229 -16.41 -4.27 17.73
C SER A 229 -17.32 -3.05 17.76
N HIS A 230 -16.75 -1.88 18.02
CA HIS A 230 -17.50 -0.63 18.00
C HIS A 230 -18.12 -0.36 16.61
N ALA A 231 -17.42 -0.71 15.54
CA ALA A 231 -17.93 -0.54 14.19
C ALA A 231 -19.15 -1.40 13.92
N TYR A 232 -19.13 -2.70 14.27
CA TYR A 232 -20.26 -3.59 14.08
C TYR A 232 -21.46 -3.17 14.94
N TRP A 233 -21.23 -2.78 16.19
CA TRP A 233 -22.26 -2.26 17.06
C TRP A 233 -22.98 -1.04 16.45
N GLN A 234 -22.21 -0.10 15.89
CA GLN A 234 -22.78 1.10 15.27
C GLN A 234 -23.52 0.81 13.96
N THR A 235 -22.94 0.00 13.08
CA THR A 235 -23.46 -0.20 11.71
C THR A 235 -24.55 -1.24 11.63
N ALA A 236 -24.39 -2.39 12.29
CA ALA A 236 -25.31 -3.51 12.22
C ALA A 236 -26.39 -3.48 13.31
N LEU A 237 -26.05 -2.94 14.51
CA LEU A 237 -26.96 -2.91 15.65
C LEU A 237 -27.45 -1.48 15.99
N GLY A 238 -27.19 -0.50 15.10
CA GLY A 238 -27.68 0.86 15.23
C GLY A 238 -27.19 1.64 16.45
N GLY A 239 -26.10 1.20 17.11
CA GLY A 239 -25.59 1.84 18.31
C GLY A 239 -26.50 1.68 19.53
N ALA A 240 -27.29 0.62 19.60
CA ALA A 240 -28.27 0.41 20.68
C ALA A 240 -27.59 0.43 22.07
N PRO A 241 -28.07 1.25 23.01
CA PRO A 241 -27.44 1.38 24.33
C PRO A 241 -27.64 0.14 25.23
N ASP A 242 -28.62 -0.69 24.95
CA ASP A 242 -28.98 -1.93 25.65
C ASP A 242 -28.32 -3.19 25.06
N VAL A 243 -27.27 -3.02 24.27
CA VAL A 243 -26.59 -4.15 23.58
C VAL A 243 -25.91 -5.12 24.57
N VAL A 244 -25.43 -4.63 25.70
CA VAL A 244 -24.82 -5.49 26.74
C VAL A 244 -25.91 -6.32 27.42
N GLY A 245 -25.70 -7.65 27.48
CA GLY A 245 -26.67 -8.63 27.94
C GLY A 245 -27.59 -9.18 26.84
N ARG A 246 -27.59 -8.58 25.63
CA ARG A 246 -28.33 -9.09 24.47
C ARG A 246 -27.75 -10.42 24.00
N LYS A 247 -28.62 -11.32 23.54
CA LYS A 247 -28.22 -12.58 22.92
C LYS A 247 -28.15 -12.41 21.40
N LEU A 248 -27.04 -12.82 20.81
CA LEU A 248 -26.83 -12.95 19.36
C LEU A 248 -26.67 -14.44 19.02
N LEU A 249 -27.09 -14.84 17.83
CA LEU A 249 -26.88 -16.21 17.36
C LEU A 249 -25.59 -16.27 16.56
N LEU A 250 -24.58 -16.93 17.11
CA LEU A 250 -23.30 -17.18 16.48
C LEU A 250 -23.27 -18.63 15.99
N ASN A 251 -23.25 -18.81 14.65
CA ASN A 251 -23.40 -20.14 14.04
C ASN A 251 -24.63 -20.91 14.56
N GLY A 252 -25.73 -20.20 14.80
CA GLY A 252 -26.94 -20.78 15.38
C GLY A 252 -26.89 -21.01 16.91
N PHE A 253 -25.76 -20.72 17.57
CA PHE A 253 -25.61 -20.88 19.01
C PHE A 253 -25.77 -19.53 19.73
N PRO A 254 -26.58 -19.45 20.80
CA PRO A 254 -26.83 -18.19 21.49
C PRO A 254 -25.63 -17.77 22.34
N MET A 255 -25.10 -16.60 22.02
CA MET A 255 -23.99 -15.95 22.73
C MET A 255 -24.46 -14.64 23.35
N THR A 256 -24.02 -14.34 24.56
CA THR A 256 -24.36 -13.10 25.28
C THR A 256 -23.31 -12.04 25.04
N VAL A 257 -23.71 -10.86 24.64
CA VAL A 257 -22.83 -9.71 24.52
C VAL A 257 -22.43 -9.20 25.89
N VAL A 258 -21.16 -9.24 26.27
CA VAL A 258 -20.65 -8.76 27.56
C VAL A 258 -20.04 -7.36 27.46
N GLY A 259 -19.70 -6.91 26.27
CA GLY A 259 -19.18 -5.56 26.09
C GLY A 259 -18.94 -5.18 24.63
N VAL A 260 -18.55 -3.93 24.43
CA VAL A 260 -18.18 -3.34 23.15
C VAL A 260 -16.77 -2.80 23.28
N ALA A 261 -15.91 -3.12 22.34
CA ALA A 261 -14.52 -2.65 22.31
C ALA A 261 -14.43 -1.14 22.02
N SER A 262 -13.31 -0.54 22.40
CA SER A 262 -13.02 0.88 22.11
C SER A 262 -13.13 1.19 20.62
N PRO A 263 -13.64 2.36 20.21
CA PRO A 263 -13.74 2.77 18.81
C PRO A 263 -12.37 2.88 18.10
N ARG A 264 -11.30 3.02 18.85
CA ARG A 264 -9.92 3.07 18.32
C ARG A 264 -9.35 1.68 18.07
N PHE A 265 -9.85 0.64 18.77
CA PHE A 265 -9.35 -0.72 18.65
C PHE A 265 -10.16 -1.50 17.61
N ARG A 266 -9.49 -1.99 16.59
CA ARG A 266 -10.08 -2.71 15.46
C ARG A 266 -9.47 -4.10 15.27
N GLY A 267 -8.93 -4.69 16.36
CA GLY A 267 -8.20 -5.95 16.29
C GLY A 267 -6.69 -5.74 16.05
N MET A 268 -6.00 -6.84 15.90
CA MET A 268 -4.54 -6.88 15.67
C MET A 268 -4.18 -6.99 14.19
N ASP A 269 -5.15 -7.14 13.30
CA ASP A 269 -4.97 -7.18 11.85
C ASP A 269 -5.44 -5.88 11.19
N ILE A 270 -4.59 -5.36 10.32
CA ILE A 270 -5.00 -4.33 9.38
C ILE A 270 -5.50 -5.08 8.14
N GLY A 271 -6.76 -4.85 7.79
CA GLY A 271 -7.33 -5.50 6.62
C GLY A 271 -8.49 -6.44 6.92
N GLU A 272 -8.58 -6.95 8.15
CA GLU A 272 -9.60 -7.90 8.59
C GLU A 272 -10.06 -7.50 10.01
N ALA A 273 -10.79 -6.39 10.13
CA ALA A 273 -11.32 -5.98 11.42
C ALA A 273 -12.44 -6.93 11.86
N PRO A 274 -12.30 -7.62 13.01
CA PRO A 274 -13.34 -8.51 13.49
C PRO A 274 -14.57 -7.73 13.90
N ALA A 275 -15.75 -8.29 13.62
CA ALA A 275 -17.02 -7.80 14.16
C ALA A 275 -17.18 -8.23 15.62
N VAL A 276 -16.58 -9.38 15.97
CA VAL A 276 -16.79 -10.03 17.28
C VAL A 276 -15.54 -10.78 17.73
N TRP A 277 -15.26 -10.72 19.04
CA TRP A 277 -14.26 -11.54 19.74
C TRP A 277 -14.95 -12.60 20.57
N ILE A 278 -14.45 -13.84 20.47
CA ILE A 278 -15.03 -15.04 21.04
C ILE A 278 -13.96 -15.69 21.92
N PRO A 279 -14.24 -16.08 23.19
CA PRO A 279 -13.24 -16.79 24.01
C PRO A 279 -12.85 -18.13 23.38
N ALA A 280 -11.60 -18.54 23.54
CA ALA A 280 -11.10 -19.77 22.95
C ALA A 280 -11.85 -21.01 23.44
N SER A 281 -12.40 -20.99 24.66
CA SER A 281 -13.29 -21.99 25.20
C SER A 281 -14.52 -22.27 24.32
N MET A 282 -14.97 -21.30 23.51
CA MET A 282 -16.13 -21.43 22.60
C MET A 282 -15.74 -21.82 21.17
N LYS A 283 -14.54 -22.39 20.97
CA LYS A 283 -14.06 -22.76 19.63
C LYS A 283 -14.98 -23.73 18.90
N ALA A 284 -15.53 -24.72 19.59
CA ALA A 284 -16.46 -25.69 19.00
C ALA A 284 -17.68 -25.01 18.34
N GLN A 285 -18.21 -23.96 18.96
CA GLN A 285 -19.32 -23.17 18.44
C GLN A 285 -18.88 -22.20 17.33
N ALA A 286 -17.68 -21.65 17.43
CA ALA A 286 -17.14 -20.71 16.44
C ALA A 286 -16.68 -21.42 15.16
N THR A 287 -16.14 -22.64 15.24
CA THR A 287 -15.69 -23.45 14.10
C THR A 287 -16.21 -24.89 14.19
N PRO A 288 -17.53 -25.12 14.02
CA PRO A 288 -18.17 -26.41 14.26
C PRO A 288 -17.71 -27.52 13.30
N GLU A 289 -17.11 -27.16 12.19
CA GLU A 289 -16.51 -28.10 11.23
C GLU A 289 -15.16 -28.64 11.71
N TRP A 290 -14.48 -27.94 12.62
CA TRP A 290 -13.13 -28.27 13.03
C TRP A 290 -12.86 -27.86 14.50
N ASP A 291 -13.21 -28.69 15.44
CA ASP A 291 -12.90 -28.50 16.87
C ASP A 291 -11.67 -29.31 17.28
N ARG A 292 -10.56 -28.62 17.45
CA ARG A 292 -9.26 -29.17 17.87
C ARG A 292 -8.63 -28.31 18.97
N LEU A 293 -9.46 -27.71 19.84
CA LEU A 293 -8.97 -26.75 20.83
C LEU A 293 -7.91 -27.34 21.75
N LEU A 294 -8.13 -28.56 22.24
CA LEU A 294 -7.25 -29.21 23.21
C LEU A 294 -6.18 -30.10 22.58
N ASP A 295 -6.17 -30.20 21.27
CA ASP A 295 -5.18 -30.98 20.55
C ASP A 295 -3.84 -30.22 20.44
N ARG A 296 -2.79 -30.74 21.07
CA ARG A 296 -1.46 -30.10 21.06
C ARG A 296 -0.78 -30.05 19.70
N ARG A 297 -1.23 -30.85 18.75
CA ARG A 297 -0.73 -30.88 17.37
C ARG A 297 -1.53 -30.03 16.40
N ALA A 298 -2.66 -29.48 16.85
CA ALA A 298 -3.44 -28.56 16.02
C ALA A 298 -2.84 -27.16 16.12
N GLY A 299 -1.94 -26.83 15.21
CA GLY A 299 -1.32 -25.50 15.11
C GLY A 299 -2.25 -24.54 14.37
N PHE A 300 -2.94 -23.65 15.09
CA PHE A 300 -3.83 -22.65 14.51
C PHE A 300 -3.76 -21.29 15.22
N MET A 301 -3.23 -21.23 16.44
CA MET A 301 -3.14 -19.99 17.21
C MET A 301 -1.91 -19.17 16.82
N GLN A 302 -2.14 -17.90 16.57
CA GLN A 302 -1.10 -16.88 16.56
C GLN A 302 -0.84 -16.45 17.99
N VAL A 303 0.41 -16.49 18.42
CA VAL A 303 0.81 -16.19 19.80
C VAL A 303 1.55 -14.87 19.86
N PHE A 304 1.17 -14.03 20.80
CA PHE A 304 1.83 -12.76 21.09
C PHE A 304 2.14 -12.64 22.58
N GLY A 305 3.23 -11.96 22.89
CA GLY A 305 3.59 -11.66 24.27
C GLY A 305 3.94 -10.18 24.43
N ARG A 306 3.71 -9.62 25.61
CA ARG A 306 4.24 -8.33 26.00
C ARG A 306 5.51 -8.55 26.80
N LEU A 307 6.65 -8.12 26.30
CA LEU A 307 7.94 -8.21 27.02
C LEU A 307 7.89 -7.39 28.32
N ARG A 308 8.55 -7.85 29.33
CA ARG A 308 8.79 -7.05 30.57
C ARG A 308 9.70 -5.84 30.28
N PRO A 309 9.58 -4.75 31.07
CA PRO A 309 10.47 -3.60 30.92
C PRO A 309 11.95 -4.04 30.99
N GLY A 310 12.73 -3.62 29.99
CA GLY A 310 14.16 -3.90 29.92
C GLY A 310 14.52 -5.25 29.32
N VAL A 311 13.58 -6.15 29.01
CA VAL A 311 13.83 -7.43 28.34
C VAL A 311 13.78 -7.24 26.82
N GLY A 312 14.83 -7.67 26.11
CA GLY A 312 14.89 -7.66 24.65
C GLY A 312 14.27 -8.92 24.03
N ALA A 313 13.88 -8.84 22.74
CA ALA A 313 13.30 -9.99 22.04
C ALA A 313 14.30 -11.15 21.93
N ASP A 314 15.57 -10.86 21.66
CA ASP A 314 16.64 -11.86 21.57
C ASP A 314 16.90 -12.54 22.93
N GLU A 315 16.87 -11.78 24.02
CA GLU A 315 17.00 -12.29 25.38
C GLU A 315 15.83 -13.23 25.73
N ALA A 316 14.60 -12.82 25.42
CA ALA A 316 13.42 -13.65 25.62
C ALA A 316 13.48 -14.93 24.78
N GLN A 317 13.91 -14.85 23.52
CA GLN A 317 14.08 -16.02 22.66
C GLN A 317 15.11 -16.99 23.21
N ALA A 318 16.30 -16.50 23.60
CA ALA A 318 17.35 -17.33 24.18
C ALA A 318 16.93 -17.98 25.50
N GLY A 319 16.24 -17.21 26.35
CA GLY A 319 15.75 -17.69 27.65
C GLY A 319 14.59 -18.68 27.58
N LEU A 320 13.75 -18.60 26.54
CA LEU A 320 12.64 -19.53 26.29
C LEU A 320 13.13 -20.87 25.67
N LEU A 321 14.26 -20.87 25.00
CA LEU A 321 14.72 -22.06 24.26
C LEU A 321 14.87 -23.31 25.14
N PRO A 322 15.45 -23.27 26.35
CA PRO A 322 15.53 -24.45 27.22
C PRO A 322 14.16 -24.99 27.59
N TRP A 323 13.24 -24.13 28.00
CA TRP A 323 11.85 -24.51 28.27
C TRP A 323 11.19 -25.16 27.04
N PHE A 324 11.37 -24.55 25.87
CA PHE A 324 10.81 -25.08 24.62
C PHE A 324 11.34 -26.48 24.29
N LYS A 325 12.65 -26.72 24.48
CA LYS A 325 13.27 -28.02 24.27
C LYS A 325 12.74 -29.09 25.25
N THR A 326 12.56 -28.74 26.52
CA THR A 326 11.94 -29.61 27.51
C THR A 326 10.50 -29.99 27.12
N MET A 327 9.75 -29.00 26.66
CA MET A 327 8.38 -29.22 26.20
C MET A 327 8.32 -30.15 24.97
N LEU A 328 9.26 -30.03 24.01
CA LEU A 328 9.34 -30.94 22.86
C LEU A 328 9.58 -32.40 23.33
N ASP A 329 10.48 -32.60 24.31
CA ASP A 329 10.77 -33.91 24.90
C ASP A 329 9.55 -34.47 25.64
N GLU A 330 8.84 -33.65 26.38
CA GLU A 330 7.61 -34.04 27.09
C GLU A 330 6.49 -34.41 26.11
N ASP A 331 6.31 -33.63 25.05
CA ASP A 331 5.28 -33.89 24.04
C ASP A 331 5.51 -35.22 23.32
N MET A 332 6.75 -35.61 23.05
CA MET A 332 7.07 -36.91 22.46
C MET A 332 6.74 -38.10 23.37
N ARG A 333 6.73 -37.92 24.69
CA ARG A 333 6.41 -38.97 25.66
C ARG A 333 4.91 -39.11 25.93
N ARG A 334 4.10 -38.17 25.43
CA ARG A 334 2.65 -38.20 25.66
C ARG A 334 1.97 -39.26 24.83
N GLU A 335 0.95 -39.87 25.42
CA GLU A 335 0.07 -40.78 24.72
C GLU A 335 -0.58 -40.06 23.51
N GLY A 336 -0.58 -40.71 22.35
CA GLY A 336 -1.12 -40.09 21.11
C GLY A 336 -0.08 -39.31 20.27
N PHE A 337 1.20 -39.24 20.70
CA PHE A 337 2.24 -38.71 19.81
C PHE A 337 2.43 -39.64 18.60
N PRO A 338 2.56 -39.11 17.37
CA PRO A 338 2.65 -39.96 16.19
C PRO A 338 3.90 -40.84 16.20
N LYS A 339 3.80 -42.02 15.58
CA LYS A 339 4.94 -42.87 15.32
C LYS A 339 5.76 -42.23 14.20
N VAL A 340 6.92 -41.67 14.55
CA VAL A 340 7.81 -40.95 13.61
C VAL A 340 9.11 -41.72 13.45
N THR A 341 9.77 -41.56 12.31
CA THR A 341 11.13 -42.09 12.08
C THR A 341 12.15 -41.38 12.97
N ALA A 342 13.34 -41.99 13.09
CA ALA A 342 14.46 -41.34 13.81
C ALA A 342 14.84 -39.98 13.22
N GLU A 343 14.71 -39.81 11.89
CA GLU A 343 14.99 -38.57 11.20
C GLU A 343 13.94 -37.48 11.51
N GLU A 344 12.66 -37.80 11.43
CA GLU A 344 11.55 -36.93 11.80
C GLU A 344 11.62 -36.49 13.24
N ARG A 345 11.92 -37.43 14.14
CA ARG A 345 12.17 -37.16 15.55
C ARG A 345 13.31 -36.14 15.73
N ALA A 346 14.42 -36.34 15.02
CA ALA A 346 15.54 -35.41 15.05
C ALA A 346 15.15 -34.02 14.55
N LYS A 347 14.40 -33.94 13.44
CA LYS A 347 13.88 -32.69 12.91
C LYS A 347 12.91 -31.98 13.88
N PHE A 348 12.03 -32.71 14.54
CA PHE A 348 11.12 -32.17 15.56
C PHE A 348 11.91 -31.60 16.74
N LEU A 349 12.87 -32.38 17.31
CA LEU A 349 13.74 -31.93 18.41
C LEU A 349 14.66 -30.76 18.00
N ALA A 350 15.02 -30.64 16.72
CA ALA A 350 15.76 -29.52 16.20
C ALA A 350 14.93 -28.22 16.14
N SER A 351 13.60 -28.29 16.20
CA SER A 351 12.71 -27.12 16.16
C SER A 351 13.07 -26.09 17.24
N THR A 352 12.84 -24.83 16.95
CA THR A 352 13.15 -23.69 17.82
C THR A 352 11.95 -22.78 17.93
N ILE A 353 11.99 -21.85 18.86
CA ILE A 353 11.02 -20.78 19.02
C ILE A 353 11.66 -19.48 18.54
N THR A 354 10.90 -18.67 17.82
CA THR A 354 11.36 -17.36 17.37
C THR A 354 10.51 -16.27 18.01
N VAL A 355 11.16 -15.27 18.59
CA VAL A 355 10.51 -14.10 19.20
C VAL A 355 10.85 -12.86 18.37
N ARG A 356 9.85 -12.23 17.77
CA ARG A 356 10.03 -11.07 16.88
C ARG A 356 9.16 -9.91 17.32
N LEU A 357 9.70 -8.68 17.29
CA LEU A 357 8.90 -7.49 17.53
C LEU A 357 7.69 -7.44 16.60
N ALA A 358 6.52 -7.18 17.18
CA ALA A 358 5.25 -7.13 16.47
C ALA A 358 4.39 -5.90 16.85
N PRO A 359 4.95 -4.69 16.88
CA PRO A 359 4.23 -3.47 17.29
C PRO A 359 3.10 -3.10 16.34
N LEU A 360 3.12 -3.70 15.17
CA LEU A 360 2.14 -3.52 14.09
C LEU A 360 1.12 -4.68 14.02
N GLY A 361 1.22 -5.69 14.91
CA GLY A 361 0.47 -6.94 14.81
C GLY A 361 0.94 -7.81 13.62
N ARG A 362 0.10 -8.77 13.25
CA ARG A 362 0.35 -9.67 12.11
C ARG A 362 -0.81 -9.56 11.14
N SER A 363 -0.53 -9.17 9.90
CA SER A 363 -1.55 -8.96 8.88
C SER A 363 -1.11 -9.51 7.53
N ASN A 364 -1.92 -10.42 6.98
CA ASN A 364 -1.74 -10.92 5.61
C ASN A 364 -1.95 -9.81 4.59
N PHE A 365 -2.88 -8.89 4.87
CA PHE A 365 -3.12 -7.72 4.01
C PHE A 365 -1.89 -6.85 3.90
N ARG A 366 -1.20 -6.56 5.03
CA ARG A 366 0.06 -5.80 5.01
C ARG A 366 1.11 -6.50 4.16
N GLN A 367 1.30 -7.82 4.33
CA GLN A 367 2.28 -8.60 3.57
C GLN A 367 2.01 -8.60 2.06
N ARG A 368 0.74 -8.51 1.66
CA ARG A 368 0.36 -8.39 0.24
C ARG A 368 0.53 -6.98 -0.30
N MET A 369 0.37 -5.95 0.55
CA MET A 369 0.36 -4.54 0.14
C MET A 369 1.69 -3.82 0.34
N ASP A 370 2.66 -4.38 1.07
CA ASP A 370 3.95 -3.73 1.36
C ASP A 370 4.66 -3.27 0.07
N ARG A 371 4.93 -4.17 -0.84
CA ARG A 371 5.60 -3.88 -2.12
C ARG A 371 4.77 -3.01 -3.05
N PRO A 372 3.49 -3.30 -3.33
CA PRO A 372 2.63 -2.41 -4.11
C PRO A 372 2.62 -0.96 -3.61
N LEU A 373 2.48 -0.75 -2.31
CA LEU A 373 2.46 0.59 -1.73
C LEU A 373 3.81 1.31 -1.83
N VAL A 374 4.93 0.59 -1.67
CA VAL A 374 6.29 1.15 -1.88
C VAL A 374 6.48 1.58 -3.33
N VAL A 375 6.04 0.77 -4.29
CA VAL A 375 6.10 1.10 -5.73
C VAL A 375 5.27 2.35 -6.04
N LEU A 376 4.05 2.42 -5.54
CA LEU A 376 3.18 3.59 -5.74
C LEU A 376 3.76 4.84 -5.05
N MET A 377 4.36 4.71 -3.87
CA MET A 377 5.05 5.82 -3.20
C MET A 377 6.24 6.32 -4.04
N ALA A 378 7.07 5.42 -4.57
CA ALA A 378 8.15 5.78 -5.46
C ALA A 378 7.64 6.51 -6.71
N ALA A 379 6.56 6.02 -7.33
CA ALA A 379 5.95 6.66 -8.50
C ALA A 379 5.45 8.08 -8.20
N THR A 380 4.80 8.30 -7.04
CA THR A 380 4.35 9.64 -6.65
C THR A 380 5.50 10.58 -6.31
N LEU A 381 6.60 10.07 -5.73
CA LEU A 381 7.82 10.86 -5.52
C LEU A 381 8.47 11.26 -6.85
N PHE A 382 8.51 10.38 -7.85
CA PHE A 382 8.93 10.74 -9.21
C PHE A 382 8.03 11.81 -9.82
N LEU A 383 6.71 11.70 -9.64
CA LEU A 383 5.75 12.71 -10.09
C LEU A 383 5.99 14.06 -9.41
N LEU A 384 6.28 14.07 -8.11
CA LEU A 384 6.62 15.28 -7.36
C LEU A 384 7.94 15.91 -7.84
N LEU A 385 8.97 15.09 -8.07
CA LEU A 385 10.23 15.56 -8.65
C LEU A 385 9.99 16.20 -10.02
N LEU A 386 9.17 15.59 -10.85
CA LEU A 386 8.78 16.09 -12.15
C LEU A 386 8.03 17.42 -12.05
N ALA A 387 7.10 17.55 -11.12
CA ALA A 387 6.40 18.81 -10.82
C ALA A 387 7.39 19.89 -10.35
N SER A 388 8.34 19.53 -9.49
CA SER A 388 9.38 20.44 -8.99
C SER A 388 10.29 20.92 -10.11
N LEU A 389 10.74 20.04 -11.02
CA LEU A 389 11.52 20.38 -12.19
C LEU A 389 10.75 21.33 -13.13
N ASN A 390 9.45 21.09 -13.29
CA ASN A 390 8.57 21.95 -14.09
C ASN A 390 8.50 23.37 -13.50
N VAL A 391 8.24 23.47 -12.20
CA VAL A 391 8.17 24.76 -11.49
C VAL A 391 9.54 25.44 -11.49
N ALA A 392 10.65 24.72 -11.29
CA ALA A 392 12.00 25.27 -11.38
C ALA A 392 12.28 25.87 -12.76
N SER A 393 11.90 25.17 -13.83
CA SER A 393 12.02 25.63 -15.21
C SER A 393 11.22 26.93 -15.47
N LEU A 394 9.97 26.98 -14.99
CA LEU A 394 9.11 28.15 -15.06
C LEU A 394 9.66 29.33 -14.22
N SER A 395 10.19 29.04 -13.01
CA SER A 395 10.80 30.04 -12.13
C SER A 395 12.05 30.67 -12.74
N LEU A 396 12.88 29.86 -13.43
CA LEU A 396 14.02 30.37 -14.22
C LEU A 396 13.58 31.28 -15.37
N ALA A 397 12.46 30.94 -16.04
CA ALA A 397 11.89 31.79 -17.08
C ALA A 397 11.48 33.16 -16.53
N ARG A 398 10.81 33.16 -15.38
CA ARG A 398 10.37 34.37 -14.67
C ARG A 398 11.53 35.19 -14.14
N ALA A 399 12.56 34.57 -13.56
CA ALA A 399 13.76 35.27 -13.09
C ALA A 399 14.50 35.98 -14.23
N ALA A 400 14.57 35.36 -15.41
CA ALA A 400 15.15 36.00 -16.59
C ALA A 400 14.32 37.20 -17.11
N ALA A 401 13.00 37.13 -17.10
CA ALA A 401 12.12 38.24 -17.41
C ALA A 401 12.30 39.44 -16.45
N ARG A 402 12.63 39.15 -15.18
CA ARG A 402 12.90 40.16 -14.13
C ARG A 402 14.36 40.54 -13.98
N SER A 403 15.19 40.16 -14.92
CA SER A 403 16.64 40.38 -14.85
C SER A 403 17.05 41.89 -14.75
N ARG A 404 16.28 42.80 -15.32
CA ARG A 404 16.50 44.24 -15.13
C ARG A 404 16.30 44.68 -13.69
N GLU A 405 15.23 44.26 -13.06
CA GLU A 405 14.92 44.51 -11.65
C GLU A 405 16.01 43.96 -10.70
N ILE A 406 16.44 42.73 -10.93
CA ILE A 406 17.47 42.06 -10.13
C ILE A 406 18.80 42.83 -10.27
N ARG A 407 19.18 43.22 -11.49
CA ARG A 407 20.40 44.01 -11.75
C ARG A 407 20.33 45.37 -11.06
N THR A 408 19.21 46.08 -11.13
CA THR A 408 19.05 47.39 -10.43
C THR A 408 19.24 47.21 -8.91
N ARG A 409 18.71 46.14 -8.32
CA ARG A 409 18.91 45.90 -6.90
C ARG A 409 20.38 45.59 -6.52
N ILE A 410 21.07 44.82 -7.37
CA ILE A 410 22.50 44.56 -7.17
C ILE A 410 23.32 45.85 -7.28
N ALA A 411 22.97 46.71 -8.26
CA ALA A 411 23.62 48.02 -8.45
C ALA A 411 23.39 48.98 -7.27
N LEU A 412 22.27 48.83 -6.56
CA LEU A 412 21.90 49.57 -5.35
C LEU A 412 22.49 48.94 -4.07
N GLY A 413 23.36 47.90 -4.16
CA GLY A 413 24.07 47.30 -3.05
C GLY A 413 23.41 46.06 -2.42
N ALA A 414 22.35 45.50 -3.02
CA ALA A 414 21.72 44.27 -2.49
C ALA A 414 22.70 43.08 -2.55
N SER A 415 22.90 42.42 -1.43
CA SER A 415 23.75 41.22 -1.37
C SER A 415 23.17 40.04 -2.14
N ARG A 416 24.03 39.13 -2.62
CA ARG A 416 23.60 37.91 -3.33
C ARG A 416 22.70 37.02 -2.49
N VAL A 417 22.95 36.96 -1.19
CA VAL A 417 22.11 36.22 -0.23
C VAL A 417 20.70 36.82 -0.19
N ARG A 418 20.56 38.14 -0.16
CA ARG A 418 19.28 38.85 -0.15
C ARG A 418 18.43 38.57 -1.40
N ILE A 419 19.07 38.41 -2.57
CA ILE A 419 18.39 38.02 -3.81
C ILE A 419 17.98 36.55 -3.75
N ALA A 420 18.84 35.68 -3.25
CA ALA A 420 18.53 34.26 -3.08
C ALA A 420 17.36 34.04 -2.10
N THR A 421 17.30 34.78 -0.98
CA THR A 421 16.17 34.69 -0.01
C THR A 421 14.86 35.16 -0.63
N LEU A 422 14.88 36.18 -1.47
CA LEU A 422 13.69 36.64 -2.17
C LEU A 422 13.16 35.60 -3.17
N LEU A 423 14.06 34.94 -3.95
CA LEU A 423 13.68 33.88 -4.88
C LEU A 423 13.18 32.62 -4.12
N LEU A 424 13.79 32.35 -2.97
CA LEU A 424 13.34 31.27 -2.08
C LEU A 424 11.92 31.55 -1.54
N ALA A 425 11.64 32.80 -1.13
CA ALA A 425 10.31 33.20 -0.66
C ALA A 425 9.25 33.04 -1.76
N ASP A 426 9.54 33.46 -3.02
CA ASP A 426 8.66 33.24 -4.17
C ASP A 426 8.34 31.74 -4.36
N SER A 427 9.37 30.89 -4.37
CA SER A 427 9.21 29.45 -4.60
C SER A 427 8.52 28.72 -3.43
N LEU A 428 8.83 29.11 -2.20
CA LEU A 428 8.23 28.52 -0.99
C LEU A 428 6.73 28.86 -0.89
N LEU A 429 6.33 30.09 -1.23
CA LEU A 429 4.92 30.47 -1.27
C LEU A 429 4.15 29.67 -2.32
N VAL A 430 4.71 29.48 -3.51
CA VAL A 430 4.10 28.62 -4.54
C VAL A 430 3.98 27.19 -4.04
N ALA A 431 5.01 26.65 -3.38
CA ALA A 431 5.02 25.30 -2.88
C ALA A 431 4.03 25.10 -1.72
N LEU A 432 3.91 26.07 -0.81
CA LEU A 432 2.93 26.01 0.26
C LEU A 432 1.49 26.15 -0.26
N ALA A 433 1.26 27.02 -1.25
CA ALA A 433 -0.04 27.13 -1.91
C ALA A 433 -0.41 25.84 -2.65
N GLY A 434 0.55 25.25 -3.39
CA GLY A 434 0.39 23.96 -4.06
C GLY A 434 0.17 22.82 -3.06
N GLY A 435 0.94 22.79 -1.97
CA GLY A 435 0.78 21.81 -0.89
C GLY A 435 -0.59 21.91 -0.20
N SER A 436 -1.05 23.12 0.11
CA SER A 436 -2.38 23.34 0.69
C SER A 436 -3.49 22.87 -0.25
N LEU A 437 -3.41 23.20 -1.53
CA LEU A 437 -4.37 22.72 -2.52
C LEU A 437 -4.29 21.21 -2.71
N GLY A 438 -3.08 20.64 -2.71
CA GLY A 438 -2.85 19.19 -2.74
C GLY A 438 -3.49 18.46 -1.57
N LEU A 439 -3.39 19.02 -0.35
CA LEU A 439 -4.05 18.48 0.83
C LEU A 439 -5.58 18.50 0.75
N VAL A 440 -6.16 19.49 0.07
CA VAL A 440 -7.62 19.54 -0.19
C VAL A 440 -8.04 18.44 -1.17
N VAL A 441 -7.20 18.14 -2.16
CA VAL A 441 -7.48 17.10 -3.18
C VAL A 441 -7.15 15.69 -2.68
N ALA A 442 -6.18 15.54 -1.78
CA ALA A 442 -5.70 14.25 -1.32
C ALA A 442 -6.79 13.31 -0.75
N PRO A 443 -7.80 13.75 0.04
CA PRO A 443 -8.89 12.87 0.49
C PRO A 443 -9.72 12.30 -0.66
N LEU A 444 -9.92 13.06 -1.74
CA LEU A 444 -10.63 12.59 -2.92
C LEU A 444 -9.83 11.48 -3.63
N VAL A 445 -8.54 11.67 -3.80
CA VAL A 445 -7.63 10.65 -4.34
C VAL A 445 -7.61 9.42 -3.43
N SER A 446 -7.52 9.59 -2.10
CA SER A 446 -7.55 8.48 -1.14
C SER A 446 -8.85 7.68 -1.21
N ARG A 447 -10.02 8.34 -1.35
CA ARG A 447 -11.31 7.65 -1.55
C ARG A 447 -11.32 6.82 -2.82
N SER A 448 -10.81 7.37 -3.93
CA SER A 448 -10.68 6.63 -5.17
C SER A 448 -9.72 5.44 -5.04
N LEU A 449 -8.63 5.57 -4.26
CA LEU A 449 -7.71 4.47 -3.98
C LEU A 449 -8.38 3.37 -3.17
N LEU A 450 -9.15 3.74 -2.14
CA LEU A 450 -9.88 2.78 -1.31
C LEU A 450 -10.95 1.99 -2.09
N SER A 451 -11.53 2.57 -3.15
CA SER A 451 -12.50 1.85 -4.00
C SER A 451 -11.87 0.73 -4.85
N PHE A 452 -10.55 0.74 -5.03
CA PHE A 452 -9.82 -0.36 -5.68
C PHE A 452 -9.46 -1.49 -4.70
N LEU A 453 -9.63 -1.30 -3.40
CA LEU A 453 -9.38 -2.37 -2.44
C LEU A 453 -10.54 -3.38 -2.44
N PRO A 454 -10.29 -4.68 -2.17
CA PRO A 454 -11.36 -5.68 -2.06
C PRO A 454 -12.45 -5.21 -1.08
N GLN A 455 -13.71 -5.55 -1.37
CA GLN A 455 -14.83 -5.19 -0.47
C GLN A 455 -14.69 -5.80 0.94
N GLU A 456 -13.98 -6.91 1.05
CA GLU A 456 -13.52 -7.47 2.32
C GLU A 456 -12.66 -6.47 3.09
N ALA A 457 -11.87 -5.66 2.39
CA ALA A 457 -11.14 -4.54 2.95
C ALA A 457 -12.01 -3.29 3.25
N ALA A 458 -13.24 -3.21 2.82
CA ALA A 458 -14.13 -2.11 3.21
C ALA A 458 -14.47 -2.12 4.72
N GLY A 459 -14.39 -3.30 5.36
CA GLY A 459 -14.40 -3.46 6.83
C GLY A 459 -13.09 -3.11 7.52
N VAL A 460 -12.02 -2.88 6.77
CA VAL A 460 -10.62 -2.72 7.22
C VAL A 460 -10.37 -1.48 8.08
N GLY A 461 -11.32 -0.56 8.11
CA GLY A 461 -11.15 0.64 8.89
C GLY A 461 -10.08 1.60 8.38
N LEU A 462 -9.63 1.43 7.14
CA LEU A 462 -8.83 2.45 6.46
C LEU A 462 -9.68 3.69 6.27
N SER A 463 -9.16 4.82 6.71
CA SER A 463 -9.88 6.08 6.65
C SER A 463 -9.27 6.97 5.56
N PRO A 464 -10.09 7.60 4.71
CA PRO A 464 -9.61 8.65 3.82
C PRO A 464 -9.28 9.95 4.57
N ALA A 465 -9.55 9.99 5.89
CA ALA A 465 -9.29 11.17 6.73
C ALA A 465 -7.78 11.38 6.89
N MET A 466 -7.37 12.62 6.74
CA MET A 466 -5.99 13.05 6.93
C MET A 466 -5.72 13.30 8.41
N ASP A 467 -4.70 12.66 8.95
CA ASP A 467 -4.23 12.89 10.31
C ASP A 467 -3.01 13.84 10.36
N GLY A 468 -2.56 14.17 11.60
CA GLY A 468 -1.43 15.08 11.79
C GLY A 468 -0.14 14.66 11.09
N ARG A 469 0.10 13.35 10.93
CA ARG A 469 1.32 12.84 10.26
C ARG A 469 1.30 13.15 8.77
N VAL A 470 0.13 13.03 8.13
CA VAL A 470 -0.04 13.37 6.70
C VAL A 470 0.15 14.87 6.48
N PHE A 471 -0.35 15.72 7.40
CA PHE A 471 -0.12 17.17 7.33
C PHE A 471 1.36 17.52 7.45
N VAL A 472 2.08 16.90 8.42
CA VAL A 472 3.52 17.10 8.58
C VAL A 472 4.29 16.64 7.35
N PHE A 473 3.96 15.45 6.83
CA PHE A 473 4.56 14.93 5.60
C PHE A 473 4.35 15.88 4.42
N ALA A 474 3.12 16.29 4.16
CA ALA A 474 2.79 17.20 3.06
C ALA A 474 3.48 18.56 3.20
N PHE A 475 3.60 19.09 4.43
CA PHE A 475 4.34 20.31 4.71
C PHE A 475 5.83 20.15 4.41
N LEU A 476 6.46 19.08 4.91
CA LEU A 476 7.89 18.81 4.68
C LEU A 476 8.18 18.63 3.19
N VAL A 477 7.36 17.85 2.51
CA VAL A 477 7.48 17.59 1.07
C VAL A 477 7.31 18.89 0.27
N SER A 478 6.34 19.73 0.63
CA SER A 478 6.14 21.06 0.01
C SER A 478 7.33 21.99 0.26
N ALA A 479 7.87 21.99 1.49
CA ALA A 479 9.04 22.81 1.82
C ALA A 479 10.28 22.36 1.01
N VAL A 480 10.53 21.03 0.93
CA VAL A 480 11.63 20.46 0.13
C VAL A 480 11.45 20.82 -1.36
N ALA A 481 10.25 20.66 -1.90
CA ALA A 481 9.94 21.04 -3.28
C ALA A 481 10.19 22.54 -3.52
N GLY A 482 9.74 23.41 -2.61
CA GLY A 482 9.95 24.85 -2.69
C GLY A 482 11.42 25.24 -2.69
N VAL A 483 12.22 24.65 -1.80
CA VAL A 483 13.67 24.85 -1.75
C VAL A 483 14.33 24.35 -3.05
N SER A 484 13.97 23.16 -3.51
CA SER A 484 14.49 22.57 -4.77
C SER A 484 14.19 23.46 -5.98
N CYS A 485 12.96 24.02 -6.05
CA CYS A 485 12.56 24.94 -7.11
C CYS A 485 13.35 26.26 -7.08
N ALA A 486 13.75 26.73 -5.90
CA ALA A 486 14.51 27.97 -5.74
C ALA A 486 16.01 27.79 -6.05
N MET A 487 16.53 26.58 -5.91
CA MET A 487 17.98 26.32 -5.99
C MET A 487 18.60 26.75 -7.34
N ALA A 488 17.95 26.43 -8.45
CA ALA A 488 18.44 26.76 -9.79
C ALA A 488 18.42 28.28 -10.06
N PRO A 489 17.33 29.05 -9.79
CA PRO A 489 17.32 30.50 -9.89
C PRO A 489 18.29 31.18 -8.94
N ALA A 490 18.43 30.72 -7.70
CA ALA A 490 19.32 31.29 -6.70
C ALA A 490 20.81 31.12 -7.10
N TRP A 491 21.15 29.94 -7.58
CA TRP A 491 22.53 29.65 -8.07
C TRP A 491 22.89 30.53 -9.28
N GLN A 492 21.95 30.77 -10.21
CA GLN A 492 22.18 31.68 -11.35
C GLN A 492 22.32 33.11 -10.90
N ALA A 493 21.49 33.61 -9.99
CA ALA A 493 21.57 34.97 -9.46
C ALA A 493 22.95 35.24 -8.79
N GLY A 494 23.53 34.21 -8.14
CA GLY A 494 24.85 34.27 -7.53
C GLY A 494 26.02 34.44 -8.54
N ARG A 495 25.81 34.10 -9.81
CA ARG A 495 26.85 34.17 -10.88
C ARG A 495 26.79 35.43 -11.73
N VAL A 496 25.83 36.34 -11.51
CA VAL A 496 25.74 37.60 -12.26
C VAL A 496 26.91 38.52 -11.87
N SER A 497 27.84 38.74 -12.80
CA SER A 497 28.95 39.71 -12.65
C SER A 497 28.57 41.07 -13.20
N LEU A 498 28.89 42.16 -12.47
CA LEU A 498 28.63 43.52 -12.87
C LEU A 498 29.44 43.94 -14.10
N ILE A 499 30.63 43.34 -14.32
CA ILE A 499 31.56 43.72 -15.41
C ILE A 499 31.13 43.11 -16.76
N GLY A 500 30.42 41.92 -16.73
CA GLY A 500 29.94 41.29 -17.96
C GLY A 500 28.67 41.91 -18.55
N SER A 501 28.06 42.90 -17.88
CA SER A 501 26.78 43.50 -18.27
C SER A 501 26.88 44.50 -19.43
N LEU A 502 28.08 44.97 -19.79
CA LEU A 502 28.32 45.89 -20.92
C LEU A 502 28.41 45.15 -22.27
N ASN A 503 28.63 43.83 -22.27
CA ASN A 503 28.64 43.04 -23.49
C ASN A 503 27.45 42.07 -23.49
N GLN A 504 26.30 42.54 -23.94
CA GLN A 504 25.01 41.81 -24.00
C GLN A 504 25.00 40.52 -24.83
N ARG A 505 26.08 40.21 -25.55
CA ARG A 505 26.12 39.12 -26.54
C ARG A 505 26.59 37.74 -25.98
N TRP A 506 27.19 37.68 -24.77
CA TRP A 506 27.87 36.43 -24.31
C TRP A 506 27.35 35.73 -23.04
N SER A 507 26.45 36.32 -22.25
CA SER A 507 25.97 35.70 -21.00
C SER A 507 24.75 34.75 -21.15
N GLY A 508 24.19 34.64 -22.35
CA GLY A 508 22.94 33.86 -22.59
C GLY A 508 23.07 32.34 -22.63
N GLY A 509 24.28 31.80 -22.76
CA GLY A 509 24.46 30.37 -23.00
C GLY A 509 24.28 29.46 -21.77
N ALA A 510 24.60 29.96 -20.58
CA ALA A 510 24.50 29.16 -19.33
C ALA A 510 23.04 28.98 -18.90
N ASP A 511 22.20 30.03 -19.06
CA ASP A 511 20.77 29.97 -18.71
C ASP A 511 19.97 28.98 -19.57
N VAL A 512 20.30 28.91 -20.87
CA VAL A 512 19.65 28.01 -21.80
C VAL A 512 20.06 26.57 -21.53
N ARG A 513 21.33 26.32 -21.19
CA ARG A 513 21.83 24.98 -20.85
C ARG A 513 21.18 24.40 -19.60
N ALA A 514 21.05 25.20 -18.53
CA ALA A 514 20.41 24.74 -17.29
C ALA A 514 18.95 24.34 -17.53
N ARG A 515 18.18 25.10 -18.30
CA ARG A 515 16.78 24.76 -18.61
C ARG A 515 16.65 23.54 -19.50
N LYS A 516 17.50 23.37 -20.47
CA LYS A 516 17.55 22.14 -21.29
C LYS A 516 17.85 20.94 -20.44
N ALA A 517 18.78 21.04 -19.48
CA ALA A 517 19.07 19.95 -18.54
C ALA A 517 17.85 19.58 -17.68
N LEU A 518 17.07 20.57 -17.21
CA LEU A 518 15.83 20.30 -16.46
C LEU A 518 14.79 19.57 -17.34
N VAL A 519 14.63 19.98 -18.61
CA VAL A 519 13.72 19.29 -19.55
C VAL A 519 14.20 17.89 -19.88
N VAL A 520 15.50 17.67 -20.06
CA VAL A 520 16.09 16.34 -20.25
C VAL A 520 15.78 15.43 -19.05
N GLY A 521 15.95 15.96 -17.82
CA GLY A 521 15.54 15.25 -16.60
C GLY A 521 14.04 14.95 -16.53
N GLN A 522 13.18 15.91 -16.93
CA GLN A 522 11.74 15.70 -17.02
C GLN A 522 11.37 14.58 -18.00
N ILE A 523 11.96 14.56 -19.17
CA ILE A 523 11.76 13.53 -20.19
C ILE A 523 12.17 12.17 -19.64
N ALA A 524 13.33 12.11 -18.96
CA ALA A 524 13.84 10.87 -18.37
C ALA A 524 12.87 10.29 -17.31
N PHE A 525 12.40 11.11 -16.37
CA PHE A 525 11.44 10.66 -15.35
C PHE A 525 10.07 10.31 -15.93
N THR A 526 9.59 11.09 -16.91
CA THR A 526 8.33 10.79 -17.61
C THR A 526 8.41 9.46 -18.34
N LEU A 527 9.51 9.19 -19.05
CA LEU A 527 9.69 7.92 -19.74
C LEU A 527 9.76 6.74 -18.75
N THR A 528 10.44 6.92 -17.62
CA THR A 528 10.50 5.89 -16.57
C THR A 528 9.12 5.56 -16.03
N LEU A 529 8.27 6.56 -15.77
CA LEU A 529 6.89 6.34 -15.33
C LEU A 529 6.02 5.71 -16.42
N LEU A 530 6.18 6.10 -17.68
CA LEU A 530 5.46 5.52 -18.81
C LEU A 530 5.80 4.05 -19.01
N VAL A 531 7.10 3.70 -18.92
CA VAL A 531 7.55 2.31 -19.02
C VAL A 531 7.01 1.49 -17.86
N GLY A 532 7.11 2.00 -16.61
CA GLY A 532 6.55 1.34 -15.44
C GLY A 532 5.06 1.06 -15.57
N ALA A 533 4.28 2.04 -16.02
CA ALA A 533 2.85 1.88 -16.31
C ALA A 533 2.60 0.83 -17.40
N GLY A 534 3.37 0.87 -18.49
CA GLY A 534 3.29 -0.10 -19.59
C GLY A 534 3.54 -1.53 -19.13
N LEU A 535 4.54 -1.74 -18.25
CA LEU A 535 4.86 -3.06 -17.67
C LEU A 535 3.72 -3.59 -16.81
N PHE A 536 3.07 -2.75 -15.97
CA PHE A 536 1.92 -3.18 -15.18
C PHE A 536 0.68 -3.46 -16.03
N VAL A 537 0.41 -2.64 -17.05
CA VAL A 537 -0.69 -2.89 -17.99
C VAL A 537 -0.46 -4.19 -18.76
N GLN A 538 0.77 -4.44 -19.20
CA GLN A 538 1.13 -5.67 -19.91
C GLN A 538 1.05 -6.89 -18.99
N THR A 539 1.49 -6.79 -17.73
CA THR A 539 1.34 -7.83 -16.71
C THR A 539 -0.14 -8.18 -16.51
N LEU A 540 -0.99 -7.18 -16.33
CA LEU A 540 -2.44 -7.38 -16.20
C LEU A 540 -3.04 -8.01 -17.46
N ALA A 541 -2.69 -7.51 -18.64
CA ALA A 541 -3.17 -8.05 -19.91
C ALA A 541 -2.79 -9.51 -20.11
N ARG A 542 -1.57 -9.91 -19.72
CA ARG A 542 -1.11 -11.30 -19.78
C ARG A 542 -1.85 -12.20 -18.80
N LEU A 543 -2.05 -11.76 -17.56
CA LEU A 543 -2.81 -12.51 -16.55
C LEU A 543 -4.27 -12.72 -16.99
N VAL A 544 -4.91 -11.68 -17.51
CA VAL A 544 -6.28 -11.75 -18.04
C VAL A 544 -6.33 -12.65 -19.29
N GLY A 545 -5.39 -12.49 -20.21
CA GLY A 545 -5.34 -13.27 -21.47
C GLY A 545 -5.03 -14.74 -21.26
N GLN A 546 -4.22 -15.08 -20.24
CA GLN A 546 -3.93 -16.48 -19.89
C GLN A 546 -5.14 -17.15 -19.27
N GLY A 547 -5.98 -16.40 -18.53
CA GLY A 547 -7.09 -16.93 -17.77
C GLY A 547 -6.69 -17.94 -16.68
N PRO A 548 -7.63 -18.50 -15.95
CA PRO A 548 -7.36 -19.49 -14.91
C PRO A 548 -7.06 -20.91 -15.44
N GLY A 549 -7.19 -21.16 -16.74
CA GLY A 549 -6.99 -22.48 -17.34
C GLY A 549 -8.26 -23.34 -17.43
N PHE A 550 -9.42 -22.77 -17.07
CA PHE A 550 -10.76 -23.34 -17.21
C PHE A 550 -11.75 -22.27 -17.70
N GLU A 551 -12.94 -22.68 -18.10
CA GLU A 551 -13.94 -21.76 -18.61
C GLU A 551 -14.67 -21.03 -17.47
N THR A 552 -14.72 -19.70 -17.50
CA THR A 552 -15.30 -18.83 -16.48
C THR A 552 -16.59 -18.15 -16.89
N ALA A 553 -16.76 -17.89 -18.20
CA ALA A 553 -17.81 -17.02 -18.75
C ALA A 553 -19.26 -17.45 -18.44
N HIS A 554 -19.48 -18.73 -18.20
CA HIS A 554 -20.80 -19.29 -17.94
C HIS A 554 -20.89 -19.98 -16.57
N VAL A 555 -20.06 -19.58 -15.63
CA VAL A 555 -20.00 -20.22 -14.30
C VAL A 555 -20.44 -19.25 -13.22
N VAL A 556 -21.39 -19.68 -12.39
CA VAL A 556 -21.79 -19.03 -11.14
C VAL A 556 -21.16 -19.78 -9.99
N THR A 557 -20.68 -19.08 -9.01
CA THR A 557 -20.08 -19.68 -7.78
C THR A 557 -20.66 -19.07 -6.52
N PHE A 558 -20.77 -19.89 -5.49
CA PHE A 558 -21.14 -19.49 -4.12
C PHE A 558 -20.72 -20.55 -3.13
N GLY A 559 -20.59 -20.16 -1.86
CA GLY A 559 -20.33 -21.07 -0.75
C GLY A 559 -21.55 -21.33 0.10
N LEU A 560 -21.66 -22.53 0.64
CA LEU A 560 -22.61 -22.93 1.69
C LEU A 560 -21.87 -23.58 2.84
N ASN A 561 -22.25 -23.22 4.06
CA ASN A 561 -21.80 -23.93 5.26
C ASN A 561 -22.96 -24.05 6.26
N LEU A 562 -23.68 -25.14 6.15
CA LEU A 562 -24.90 -25.37 6.93
C LEU A 562 -24.60 -25.63 8.42
N LYS A 563 -23.41 -26.14 8.74
CA LYS A 563 -23.00 -26.31 10.15
C LYS A 563 -22.86 -24.96 10.84
N ARG A 564 -22.40 -23.92 10.12
CA ARG A 564 -22.30 -22.56 10.66
C ARG A 564 -23.66 -21.86 10.85
N VAL A 565 -24.74 -22.44 10.39
CA VAL A 565 -26.10 -21.96 10.70
C VAL A 565 -26.84 -22.89 11.68
N GLY A 566 -26.10 -23.76 12.36
CA GLY A 566 -26.64 -24.59 13.47
C GLY A 566 -27.20 -25.92 13.03
N TYR A 567 -27.03 -26.36 11.77
CA TYR A 567 -27.47 -27.70 11.37
C TYR A 567 -26.59 -28.81 11.97
N SER A 568 -27.23 -29.89 12.46
CA SER A 568 -26.48 -31.12 12.74
C SER A 568 -25.86 -31.71 11.46
N GLN A 569 -24.87 -32.59 11.58
CA GLN A 569 -24.21 -33.22 10.42
C GLN A 569 -25.21 -33.86 9.47
N GLU A 570 -26.17 -34.64 9.99
CA GLU A 570 -27.18 -35.33 9.18
C GLU A 570 -28.17 -34.39 8.53
N ASN A 571 -28.62 -33.36 9.26
CA ASN A 571 -29.54 -32.37 8.74
C ASN A 571 -28.85 -31.52 7.67
N ALA A 572 -27.57 -31.14 7.85
CA ALA A 572 -26.78 -30.44 6.86
C ALA A 572 -26.63 -31.26 5.57
N GLN A 573 -26.36 -32.55 5.67
CA GLN A 573 -26.27 -33.43 4.51
C GLN A 573 -27.61 -33.54 3.77
N ARG A 574 -28.71 -33.76 4.48
CA ARG A 574 -30.06 -33.78 3.87
C ARG A 574 -30.45 -32.49 3.22
N ALA A 575 -30.20 -31.35 3.86
CA ALA A 575 -30.45 -30.03 3.29
C ALA A 575 -29.58 -29.75 2.05
N THR A 576 -28.29 -30.11 2.08
CA THR A 576 -27.39 -29.97 0.92
C THR A 576 -27.88 -30.80 -0.26
N GLN A 577 -28.32 -32.04 -0.04
CA GLN A 577 -28.89 -32.88 -1.11
C GLN A 577 -30.14 -32.25 -1.75
N ARG A 578 -31.04 -31.70 -0.92
CA ARG A 578 -32.23 -30.98 -1.42
C ARG A 578 -31.85 -29.73 -2.21
N ILE A 579 -30.85 -28.96 -1.76
CA ILE A 579 -30.33 -27.78 -2.48
C ILE A 579 -29.73 -28.22 -3.84
N LEU A 580 -28.96 -29.31 -3.87
CA LEU A 580 -28.41 -29.85 -5.12
C LEU A 580 -29.53 -30.26 -6.10
N ALA A 581 -30.58 -30.91 -5.59
CA ALA A 581 -31.72 -31.30 -6.43
C ALA A 581 -32.45 -30.06 -7.01
N GLU A 582 -32.73 -29.05 -6.19
CA GLU A 582 -33.36 -27.79 -6.63
C GLU A 582 -32.49 -27.07 -7.67
N LEU A 583 -31.18 -26.97 -7.44
CA LEU A 583 -30.26 -26.33 -8.39
C LEU A 583 -30.19 -27.07 -9.72
N ARG A 584 -30.23 -28.41 -9.72
CA ARG A 584 -30.28 -29.22 -10.95
C ARG A 584 -31.60 -29.13 -11.70
N SER A 585 -32.68 -28.80 -11.01
CA SER A 585 -34.01 -28.61 -11.64
C SER A 585 -34.13 -27.29 -12.39
N LEU A 586 -33.17 -26.34 -12.19
CA LEU A 586 -33.18 -25.08 -12.93
C LEU A 586 -32.84 -25.31 -14.42
N PRO A 587 -33.70 -24.84 -15.37
CA PRO A 587 -33.54 -25.12 -16.80
C PRO A 587 -32.23 -24.55 -17.38
N GLU A 588 -31.76 -23.45 -16.80
CA GLU A 588 -30.49 -22.79 -17.18
C GLU A 588 -29.24 -23.54 -16.70
N VAL A 589 -29.33 -24.46 -15.78
CA VAL A 589 -28.15 -25.19 -15.27
C VAL A 589 -27.79 -26.33 -16.21
N ALA A 590 -26.59 -26.29 -16.72
CA ALA A 590 -26.01 -27.30 -17.61
C ALA A 590 -25.08 -28.26 -16.89
N GLY A 591 -24.46 -27.85 -15.78
CA GLY A 591 -23.56 -28.64 -14.97
C GLY A 591 -23.45 -28.09 -13.56
N LEU A 592 -23.16 -28.96 -12.61
CA LEU A 592 -22.99 -28.60 -11.21
C LEU A 592 -21.86 -29.43 -10.60
N GLY A 593 -20.89 -28.74 -9.99
CA GLY A 593 -19.79 -29.32 -9.25
C GLY A 593 -19.66 -28.63 -7.90
N VAL A 594 -19.16 -29.35 -6.91
CA VAL A 594 -18.86 -28.80 -5.57
C VAL A 594 -17.41 -29.10 -5.22
N ALA A 595 -16.75 -28.13 -4.62
CA ALA A 595 -15.42 -28.29 -4.06
C ALA A 595 -15.39 -27.96 -2.57
N GLY A 596 -14.47 -28.58 -1.83
CA GLY A 596 -14.28 -28.29 -0.41
C GLY A 596 -13.69 -26.91 -0.18
N ASN A 597 -12.73 -26.51 -1.03
CA ASN A 597 -12.09 -25.18 -0.97
C ASN A 597 -12.42 -24.35 -2.20
N THR A 598 -12.49 -23.05 -2.01
CA THR A 598 -12.74 -22.12 -3.12
C THR A 598 -11.52 -21.96 -4.03
N LEU A 599 -11.77 -21.66 -5.31
CA LEU A 599 -10.73 -21.34 -6.26
C LEU A 599 -10.45 -19.83 -6.30
N LEU A 600 -9.19 -19.44 -6.44
CA LEU A 600 -8.72 -18.05 -6.64
C LEU A 600 -9.03 -17.06 -5.49
N GLN A 601 -9.24 -17.53 -4.27
CA GLN A 601 -9.39 -16.68 -3.08
C GLN A 601 -8.23 -16.79 -2.09
N GLY A 602 -7.16 -17.48 -2.46
CA GLY A 602 -5.97 -17.63 -1.62
C GLY A 602 -6.12 -18.64 -0.49
N GLU A 603 -7.31 -19.23 -0.29
CA GLU A 603 -7.49 -20.37 0.60
C GLU A 603 -6.79 -21.58 0.01
N ASN A 604 -6.07 -22.31 0.84
CA ASN A 604 -5.43 -23.54 0.45
C ASN A 604 -5.41 -24.55 1.57
N TRP A 605 -5.75 -25.76 1.22
CA TRP A 605 -5.36 -26.93 1.98
C TRP A 605 -4.22 -27.58 1.22
N ASN A 606 -3.07 -27.72 1.84
CA ASN A 606 -1.93 -28.41 1.25
C ASN A 606 -1.33 -29.42 2.24
N ASN A 607 -0.70 -30.43 1.71
CA ASN A 607 0.01 -31.44 2.51
C ASN A 607 1.16 -32.04 1.72
N PHE A 608 2.15 -32.56 2.41
CA PHE A 608 3.09 -33.47 1.80
C PHE A 608 2.37 -34.77 1.43
N LEU A 609 2.74 -35.38 0.31
CA LEU A 609 2.19 -36.64 -0.11
C LEU A 609 3.27 -37.73 -0.13
N THR A 610 2.98 -38.88 0.46
CA THR A 610 3.74 -40.09 0.26
C THR A 610 3.28 -40.74 -1.05
N VAL A 611 4.21 -41.03 -1.94
CA VAL A 611 3.95 -41.61 -3.26
C VAL A 611 4.57 -42.99 -3.37
N GLU A 612 3.76 -43.99 -3.79
CA GLU A 612 4.22 -45.35 -4.09
C GLU A 612 3.98 -45.66 -5.55
N ALA A 613 5.08 -45.74 -6.32
CA ALA A 613 5.09 -46.02 -7.75
C ALA A 613 6.37 -46.78 -8.12
N GLY A 614 6.41 -48.08 -7.80
CA GLY A 614 7.62 -48.91 -7.90
C GLY A 614 8.69 -48.59 -6.83
N ARG A 615 8.75 -47.37 -6.37
CA ARG A 615 9.51 -46.88 -5.20
C ARG A 615 8.61 -46.01 -4.32
N ARG A 616 8.91 -45.97 -3.02
CA ARG A 616 8.24 -45.03 -2.09
C ARG A 616 9.09 -43.77 -1.91
N PHE A 617 8.44 -42.62 -1.97
CA PHE A 617 9.06 -41.30 -1.71
C PHE A 617 8.03 -40.32 -1.20
N VAL A 618 8.47 -39.25 -0.59
CA VAL A 618 7.64 -38.12 -0.16
C VAL A 618 7.86 -36.96 -1.11
N THR A 619 6.82 -36.20 -1.43
CA THR A 619 6.94 -34.99 -2.24
C THR A 619 7.88 -33.99 -1.59
N ASP A 620 8.70 -33.30 -2.37
CA ASP A 620 9.69 -32.33 -1.89
C ASP A 620 9.10 -30.98 -1.45
N ARG A 621 7.81 -30.77 -1.73
CA ARG A 621 7.01 -29.65 -1.29
C ARG A 621 5.56 -30.05 -1.05
N PRO A 622 4.81 -29.25 -0.25
CA PRO A 622 3.38 -29.50 -0.06
C PRO A 622 2.62 -29.38 -1.39
N VAL A 623 1.71 -30.33 -1.63
CA VAL A 623 0.80 -30.38 -2.78
C VAL A 623 -0.53 -29.78 -2.37
N ASP A 624 -1.14 -28.95 -3.23
CA ASP A 624 -2.46 -28.39 -2.99
C ASP A 624 -3.54 -29.47 -3.13
N LEU A 625 -4.40 -29.53 -2.13
CA LEU A 625 -5.46 -30.54 -2.03
C LEU A 625 -6.83 -29.86 -2.14
N ASN A 626 -7.74 -30.46 -2.89
CA ASN A 626 -9.15 -30.05 -2.89
C ASN A 626 -10.07 -31.25 -3.06
N PRO A 627 -10.98 -31.51 -2.11
CA PRO A 627 -12.05 -32.47 -2.32
C PRO A 627 -13.05 -31.92 -3.32
N VAL A 628 -13.41 -32.71 -4.34
CA VAL A 628 -14.33 -32.31 -5.40
C VAL A 628 -15.33 -33.40 -5.74
N THR A 629 -16.53 -32.99 -6.13
CA THR A 629 -17.57 -33.95 -6.55
C THR A 629 -17.27 -34.51 -7.95
N PRO A 630 -17.76 -35.72 -8.28
CA PRO A 630 -17.78 -36.21 -9.66
C PRO A 630 -18.42 -35.17 -10.60
N GLY A 631 -17.83 -34.99 -11.79
CA GLY A 631 -18.28 -34.00 -12.76
C GLY A 631 -17.84 -32.55 -12.51
N PHE A 632 -17.07 -32.29 -11.44
CA PHE A 632 -16.51 -30.96 -11.14
C PHE A 632 -15.64 -30.44 -12.29
N PHE A 633 -14.74 -31.27 -12.82
CA PHE A 633 -13.85 -30.87 -13.93
C PHE A 633 -14.65 -30.58 -15.19
N ALA A 634 -15.66 -31.41 -15.51
CA ALA A 634 -16.55 -31.17 -16.65
C ALA A 634 -17.35 -29.86 -16.48
N THR A 635 -17.82 -29.55 -15.26
CA THR A 635 -18.49 -28.29 -14.94
C THR A 635 -17.59 -27.07 -15.21
N LEU A 636 -16.32 -27.15 -14.91
CA LEU A 636 -15.33 -26.10 -15.20
C LEU A 636 -14.80 -26.15 -16.65
N GLY A 637 -15.13 -27.17 -17.45
CA GLY A 637 -14.61 -27.36 -18.80
C GLY A 637 -13.13 -27.77 -18.82
N THR A 638 -12.63 -28.30 -17.68
CA THR A 638 -11.25 -28.80 -17.56
C THR A 638 -11.18 -30.22 -18.14
N ARG A 639 -10.17 -30.50 -18.98
CA ARG A 639 -10.00 -31.80 -19.62
C ARG A 639 -9.25 -32.78 -18.69
N VAL A 640 -9.77 -34.00 -18.60
CA VAL A 640 -8.99 -35.17 -18.15
C VAL A 640 -8.08 -35.60 -19.29
N ILE A 641 -6.77 -35.58 -19.07
CA ILE A 641 -5.75 -35.87 -20.09
C ILE A 641 -5.26 -37.30 -20.06
N ALA A 642 -5.41 -37.99 -18.93
CA ALA A 642 -5.12 -39.41 -18.78
C ALA A 642 -6.04 -40.00 -17.70
N GLY A 643 -6.38 -41.29 -17.83
CA GLY A 643 -7.27 -41.96 -16.89
C GLY A 643 -8.72 -41.48 -16.99
N ARG A 644 -9.39 -41.27 -15.85
CA ARG A 644 -10.81 -40.89 -15.73
C ARG A 644 -11.04 -39.89 -14.62
N ASP A 645 -12.22 -39.25 -14.65
CA ASP A 645 -12.78 -38.47 -13.53
C ASP A 645 -13.30 -39.41 -12.42
N PHE A 646 -13.63 -38.85 -11.28
CA PHE A 646 -14.31 -39.58 -10.21
C PHE A 646 -15.68 -40.05 -10.67
N ASP A 647 -16.08 -41.24 -10.19
CA ASP A 647 -17.40 -41.81 -10.39
C ASP A 647 -17.86 -42.61 -9.16
N GLY A 648 -19.02 -43.29 -9.25
CA GLY A 648 -19.58 -44.02 -8.13
C GLY A 648 -18.70 -45.16 -7.58
N ARG A 649 -17.72 -45.67 -8.33
CA ARG A 649 -16.77 -46.70 -7.88
C ARG A 649 -15.77 -46.20 -6.85
N ASP A 650 -15.54 -44.88 -6.80
CA ASP A 650 -14.61 -44.22 -5.89
C ASP A 650 -15.26 -44.01 -4.51
N ALA A 651 -16.59 -44.17 -4.41
CA ALA A 651 -17.31 -44.10 -3.15
C ALA A 651 -16.96 -45.29 -2.22
N ARG A 652 -16.80 -45.04 -0.92
CA ARG A 652 -16.69 -46.13 0.04
C ARG A 652 -18.05 -46.79 0.23
N PRO A 653 -18.06 -48.11 0.41
CA PRO A 653 -19.25 -48.82 0.86
C PRO A 653 -19.78 -48.24 2.19
N ALA A 654 -21.08 -48.29 2.36
CA ALA A 654 -21.70 -47.83 3.61
C ALA A 654 -21.22 -48.69 4.79
N GLY A 655 -20.73 -48.01 5.85
CA GLY A 655 -20.18 -48.64 7.04
C GLY A 655 -18.66 -48.83 7.09
N GLU A 656 -17.94 -48.60 6.00
CA GLU A 656 -16.48 -48.53 6.02
C GLU A 656 -15.97 -47.19 6.50
N THR A 657 -15.10 -47.16 7.50
CA THR A 657 -14.40 -45.96 7.99
C THR A 657 -13.02 -45.83 7.31
N GLY A 658 -12.58 -44.58 7.03
CA GLY A 658 -11.26 -44.30 6.48
C GLY A 658 -11.27 -43.12 5.50
N GLY A 659 -10.09 -42.80 4.97
CA GLY A 659 -9.86 -41.73 4.02
C GLY A 659 -10.29 -42.06 2.58
N PRO A 660 -10.15 -41.17 1.61
CA PRO A 660 -10.44 -41.41 0.18
C PRO A 660 -9.59 -42.57 -0.36
N ARG A 661 -10.14 -43.34 -1.33
CA ARG A 661 -9.44 -44.45 -1.99
C ARG A 661 -8.84 -44.10 -3.34
N SER A 662 -9.21 -42.97 -3.88
CA SER A 662 -8.77 -42.50 -5.19
C SER A 662 -8.35 -41.03 -5.14
N ALA A 663 -7.52 -40.64 -6.08
CA ALA A 663 -7.10 -39.27 -6.28
C ALA A 663 -7.02 -38.96 -7.78
N VAL A 664 -7.27 -37.70 -8.14
CA VAL A 664 -6.96 -37.15 -9.45
C VAL A 664 -5.87 -36.10 -9.25
N VAL A 665 -4.83 -36.11 -10.09
CA VAL A 665 -3.73 -35.17 -9.99
C VAL A 665 -3.69 -34.26 -11.21
N ASN A 666 -3.03 -33.10 -11.11
CA ASN A 666 -2.85 -32.24 -12.26
C ASN A 666 -1.58 -32.56 -13.07
N GLU A 667 -1.48 -31.97 -14.25
CA GLU A 667 -0.37 -32.13 -15.18
C GLU A 667 0.98 -31.72 -14.56
N SER A 668 1.02 -30.65 -13.74
CA SER A 668 2.23 -30.19 -13.04
C SER A 668 2.72 -31.24 -12.03
N PHE A 669 1.83 -31.88 -11.28
CA PHE A 669 2.18 -32.98 -10.41
C PHE A 669 2.73 -34.18 -11.19
N ALA A 670 2.05 -34.56 -12.27
CA ALA A 670 2.48 -35.64 -13.15
C ALA A 670 3.89 -35.39 -13.73
N ARG A 671 4.11 -34.21 -14.25
CA ARG A 671 5.40 -33.82 -14.87
C ARG A 671 6.55 -33.81 -13.86
N ARG A 672 6.29 -33.38 -12.62
CA ARG A 672 7.32 -33.26 -11.59
C ARG A 672 7.71 -34.60 -10.98
N TYR A 673 6.72 -35.40 -10.60
CA TYR A 673 6.96 -36.61 -9.83
C TYR A 673 7.02 -37.91 -10.70
N PHE A 674 6.56 -37.84 -11.94
CA PHE A 674 6.54 -38.93 -12.89
C PHE A 674 7.15 -38.56 -14.28
N PRO A 675 8.40 -38.06 -14.32
CA PRO A 675 9.00 -37.63 -15.56
C PRO A 675 9.11 -38.83 -16.53
N GLY A 676 8.40 -38.76 -17.68
CA GLY A 676 8.38 -39.79 -18.70
C GLY A 676 7.47 -40.98 -18.42
N GLY A 677 6.68 -40.96 -17.35
CA GLY A 677 5.71 -42.01 -16.98
C GLY A 677 4.30 -41.44 -16.73
N SER A 678 3.35 -42.37 -16.52
CA SER A 678 1.99 -42.02 -16.12
C SER A 678 1.85 -42.17 -14.59
N PRO A 679 1.26 -41.17 -13.90
CA PRO A 679 0.92 -41.33 -12.49
C PRO A 679 -0.30 -42.21 -12.25
N VAL A 680 -1.09 -42.56 -13.29
CA VAL A 680 -2.32 -43.36 -13.15
C VAL A 680 -1.94 -44.76 -12.68
N GLY A 681 -2.58 -45.25 -11.60
CA GLY A 681 -2.29 -46.47 -10.93
C GLY A 681 -1.27 -46.35 -9.78
N ALA A 682 -0.57 -45.23 -9.66
CA ALA A 682 0.28 -44.94 -8.49
C ALA A 682 -0.57 -44.74 -7.25
N ARG A 683 0.01 -45.03 -6.08
CA ARG A 683 -0.68 -44.84 -4.80
C ARG A 683 -0.15 -43.62 -4.06
N LEU A 684 -1.06 -42.87 -3.47
CA LEU A 684 -0.77 -41.66 -2.70
C LEU A 684 -1.23 -41.87 -1.24
N GLY A 685 -0.48 -41.29 -0.31
CA GLY A 685 -0.84 -41.16 1.09
C GLY A 685 -0.75 -39.70 1.55
N LEU A 686 -1.61 -39.30 2.47
CA LEU A 686 -1.56 -37.98 3.07
C LEU A 686 -0.47 -37.94 4.16
N GLY A 687 0.43 -36.95 4.07
CA GLY A 687 1.50 -36.73 5.03
C GLY A 687 2.86 -37.26 4.57
N ASP A 688 3.87 -36.87 5.32
CA ASP A 688 5.29 -37.23 5.13
C ASP A 688 5.76 -38.26 6.15
N GLN A 689 4.86 -38.77 6.98
CA GLN A 689 5.19 -39.65 8.10
C GLN A 689 5.51 -41.08 7.61
N ALA A 690 6.39 -41.77 8.33
CA ALA A 690 6.85 -43.10 7.95
C ALA A 690 5.71 -44.13 7.87
N ASP A 691 4.66 -43.97 8.66
CA ASP A 691 3.49 -44.82 8.68
C ASP A 691 2.32 -44.29 7.81
N ALA A 692 2.56 -43.20 7.04
CA ALA A 692 1.57 -42.66 6.11
C ALA A 692 1.18 -43.78 5.10
N ARG A 693 -0.09 -44.16 5.12
CA ARG A 693 -0.59 -45.22 4.23
C ARG A 693 -0.84 -44.64 2.84
N ALA A 694 -0.22 -45.21 1.83
CA ALA A 694 -0.49 -44.86 0.43
C ALA A 694 -1.68 -45.73 -0.05
N ASP A 695 -2.87 -45.37 0.37
CA ASP A 695 -4.12 -46.11 0.13
C ASP A 695 -5.02 -45.46 -0.95
N MET A 696 -4.66 -44.30 -1.45
CA MET A 696 -5.36 -43.60 -2.54
C MET A 696 -4.71 -43.94 -3.88
N GLU A 697 -5.46 -44.50 -4.83
CA GLU A 697 -5.00 -44.75 -6.18
C GLU A 697 -5.20 -43.52 -7.07
N VAL A 698 -4.21 -43.13 -7.83
CA VAL A 698 -4.35 -42.08 -8.87
C VAL A 698 -5.16 -42.64 -10.03
N VAL A 699 -6.40 -42.18 -10.18
CA VAL A 699 -7.33 -42.65 -11.21
C VAL A 699 -7.35 -41.79 -12.46
N GLY A 700 -6.82 -40.57 -12.37
CA GLY A 700 -6.81 -39.65 -13.49
C GLY A 700 -5.82 -38.51 -13.38
N VAL A 701 -5.57 -37.87 -14.51
CA VAL A 701 -4.76 -36.64 -14.61
C VAL A 701 -5.57 -35.58 -15.34
N VAL A 702 -5.66 -34.39 -14.73
CA VAL A 702 -6.35 -33.22 -15.32
C VAL A 702 -5.34 -32.19 -15.78
N ARG A 703 -5.74 -31.37 -16.75
CA ARG A 703 -4.96 -30.24 -17.21
C ARG A 703 -4.74 -29.24 -16.08
N ASP A 704 -3.58 -28.58 -16.09
CA ASP A 704 -3.23 -27.54 -15.12
C ASP A 704 -4.21 -26.37 -15.18
N PHE A 705 -4.64 -25.93 -14.02
CA PHE A 705 -5.38 -24.70 -13.83
C PHE A 705 -4.95 -23.96 -12.56
N SER A 706 -5.24 -22.67 -12.50
CA SER A 706 -4.87 -21.82 -11.37
C SER A 706 -5.77 -22.09 -10.16
N TYR A 707 -5.17 -22.41 -9.03
CA TYR A 707 -5.87 -22.78 -7.80
C TYR A 707 -5.97 -21.62 -6.80
N ARG A 708 -4.80 -21.12 -6.36
CA ARG A 708 -4.72 -20.05 -5.33
C ARG A 708 -4.85 -18.65 -5.94
N ASN A 709 -4.14 -18.42 -7.02
CA ASN A 709 -4.05 -17.16 -7.74
C ASN A 709 -3.70 -17.45 -9.21
N LEU A 710 -3.81 -16.42 -10.07
CA LEU A 710 -3.54 -16.59 -11.50
C LEU A 710 -2.04 -16.61 -11.85
N ARG A 711 -1.16 -16.29 -10.91
CA ARG A 711 0.29 -16.21 -11.16
C ARG A 711 0.98 -17.56 -11.13
N GLU A 712 0.47 -18.49 -10.34
CA GLU A 712 1.12 -19.76 -10.05
C GLU A 712 0.25 -20.94 -10.49
N LYS A 713 0.90 -21.88 -11.16
CA LYS A 713 0.36 -23.22 -11.37
C LYS A 713 1.11 -24.15 -10.44
N THR A 714 0.43 -24.60 -9.40
CA THR A 714 0.98 -25.47 -8.37
C THR A 714 0.69 -26.93 -8.68
N GLU A 715 1.42 -27.85 -8.04
CA GLU A 715 1.08 -29.26 -8.01
C GLU A 715 -0.20 -29.44 -7.20
N GLN A 716 -1.20 -30.12 -7.79
CA GLN A 716 -2.53 -30.31 -7.19
C GLN A 716 -2.91 -31.79 -7.17
N ALA A 717 -3.58 -32.18 -6.09
CA ALA A 717 -4.25 -33.47 -6.01
C ALA A 717 -5.70 -33.26 -5.51
N PHE A 718 -6.62 -33.87 -6.23
CA PHE A 718 -8.05 -33.79 -5.93
C PHE A 718 -8.50 -35.09 -5.28
N LEU A 719 -9.38 -34.96 -4.30
CA LEU A 719 -9.93 -36.08 -3.56
C LEU A 719 -11.42 -36.22 -3.86
N PRO A 720 -11.99 -37.41 -3.89
CA PRO A 720 -13.41 -37.56 -4.18
C PRO A 720 -14.28 -37.08 -3.00
N LEU A 721 -15.27 -36.28 -3.34
CA LEU A 721 -16.28 -35.77 -2.42
C LEU A 721 -17.65 -36.20 -2.91
N PHE A 722 -18.37 -37.00 -2.15
CA PHE A 722 -19.65 -37.57 -2.55
C PHE A 722 -20.81 -36.82 -1.96
N GLU A 723 -21.87 -36.64 -2.76
CA GLU A 723 -23.06 -35.86 -2.38
C GLU A 723 -23.73 -36.35 -1.07
N GLY A 724 -23.69 -37.64 -0.81
CA GLY A 724 -24.21 -38.22 0.43
C GLY A 724 -23.49 -37.79 1.70
N THR A 725 -22.24 -37.26 1.57
CA THR A 725 -21.45 -36.79 2.72
C THR A 725 -21.33 -35.28 2.81
N LEU A 726 -21.84 -34.56 1.78
CA LEU A 726 -21.77 -33.11 1.71
C LEU A 726 -22.63 -32.43 2.76
N SER A 727 -22.03 -31.59 3.59
CA SER A 727 -22.71 -30.71 4.56
C SER A 727 -22.54 -29.22 4.20
N GLY A 728 -22.06 -28.93 3.00
CA GLY A 728 -21.70 -27.63 2.49
C GLY A 728 -20.54 -27.71 1.50
N GLY A 729 -19.96 -26.58 1.14
CA GLY A 729 -18.82 -26.45 0.21
C GLY A 729 -18.98 -25.27 -0.73
N TRP A 730 -18.10 -25.20 -1.70
CA TRP A 730 -18.14 -24.20 -2.76
C TRP A 730 -18.76 -24.78 -4.01
N PHE A 731 -19.89 -24.22 -4.43
CA PHE A 731 -20.72 -24.65 -5.54
C PHE A 731 -20.30 -23.91 -6.81
N TYR A 732 -20.20 -24.63 -7.91
CA TYR A 732 -19.90 -24.14 -9.24
C TYR A 732 -21.01 -24.63 -10.18
N LEU A 733 -21.75 -23.68 -10.75
CA LEU A 733 -22.85 -23.98 -11.64
C LEU A 733 -22.50 -23.47 -13.04
N ARG A 734 -22.41 -24.36 -14.01
CA ARG A 734 -22.37 -23.99 -15.41
C ARG A 734 -23.78 -23.71 -15.89
N VAL A 735 -23.99 -22.52 -16.41
CA VAL A 735 -25.30 -22.08 -16.89
C VAL A 735 -25.31 -21.92 -18.42
N ARG A 736 -26.51 -22.09 -18.99
CA ARG A 736 -26.75 -21.85 -20.41
C ARG A 736 -27.04 -20.37 -20.62
N GLY A 737 -26.20 -19.65 -21.35
CA GLY A 737 -26.36 -18.22 -21.60
C GLY A 737 -25.66 -17.33 -20.57
N VAL A 738 -26.19 -16.16 -20.35
CA VAL A 738 -25.60 -15.12 -19.49
C VAL A 738 -25.76 -15.49 -18.01
N PRO A 739 -24.71 -15.45 -17.17
CA PRO A 739 -24.78 -15.97 -15.81
C PRO A 739 -25.44 -15.00 -14.79
N GLU A 740 -25.50 -13.69 -15.05
CA GLU A 740 -26.02 -12.70 -14.09
C GLU A 740 -27.49 -12.93 -13.69
N PRO A 741 -28.44 -13.23 -14.61
CA PRO A 741 -29.82 -13.54 -14.23
C PRO A 741 -29.93 -14.77 -13.35
N SER A 742 -29.04 -15.76 -13.53
CA SER A 742 -29.05 -17.01 -12.76
C SER A 742 -28.69 -16.80 -11.28
N LEU A 743 -28.08 -15.66 -10.90
CA LEU A 743 -27.81 -15.34 -9.50
C LEU A 743 -29.11 -15.24 -8.68
N ALA A 744 -30.15 -14.66 -9.25
CA ALA A 744 -31.45 -14.56 -8.60
C ALA A 744 -32.16 -15.93 -8.52
N SER A 745 -32.09 -16.73 -9.60
CA SER A 745 -32.65 -18.09 -9.63
C SER A 745 -31.96 -19.00 -8.58
N VAL A 746 -30.63 -18.96 -8.47
CA VAL A 746 -29.86 -19.70 -7.46
C VAL A 746 -30.29 -19.30 -6.05
N ARG A 747 -30.41 -17.99 -5.77
CA ARG A 747 -30.86 -17.51 -4.46
C ARG A 747 -32.26 -18.01 -4.14
N THR A 748 -33.17 -17.96 -5.10
CA THR A 748 -34.55 -18.44 -4.93
C THR A 748 -34.61 -19.97 -4.74
N ALA A 749 -33.82 -20.74 -5.47
CA ALA A 749 -33.74 -22.19 -5.34
C ALA A 749 -33.26 -22.62 -3.94
N VAL A 750 -32.19 -21.98 -3.41
CA VAL A 750 -31.72 -22.25 -2.05
C VAL A 750 -32.74 -21.81 -1.01
N ALA A 751 -33.36 -20.65 -1.17
CA ALA A 751 -34.38 -20.14 -0.25
C ALA A 751 -35.63 -21.01 -0.20
N ARG A 752 -35.99 -21.76 -1.27
CA ARG A 752 -37.10 -22.75 -1.23
C ARG A 752 -36.80 -23.91 -0.28
N VAL A 753 -35.56 -24.28 -0.12
CA VAL A 753 -35.15 -25.33 0.83
C VAL A 753 -35.15 -24.78 2.24
N ASP A 754 -34.50 -23.64 2.44
CA ASP A 754 -34.49 -22.90 3.71
C ASP A 754 -34.08 -21.44 3.46
N PRO A 755 -34.97 -20.46 3.72
CA PRO A 755 -34.68 -19.04 3.54
C PRO A 755 -33.64 -18.48 4.53
N ALA A 756 -33.37 -19.19 5.63
CA ALA A 756 -32.37 -18.78 6.61
C ALA A 756 -30.93 -19.11 6.21
N VAL A 757 -30.72 -19.94 5.18
CA VAL A 757 -29.39 -20.32 4.71
C VAL A 757 -28.74 -19.20 3.89
N PRO A 758 -27.67 -18.58 4.38
CA PRO A 758 -26.97 -17.53 3.67
C PRO A 758 -26.09 -18.12 2.55
N LEU A 759 -26.10 -17.45 1.40
CA LEU A 759 -25.19 -17.74 0.29
C LEU A 759 -23.92 -16.90 0.44
N MET A 760 -22.81 -17.55 0.71
CA MET A 760 -21.51 -16.87 0.81
C MET A 760 -20.99 -16.54 -0.58
N GLY A 761 -20.74 -15.26 -0.85
CA GLY A 761 -20.02 -14.83 -2.05
C GLY A 761 -20.67 -15.24 -3.38
N LEU A 762 -22.02 -15.26 -3.48
CA LEU A 762 -22.74 -15.54 -4.72
C LEU A 762 -22.41 -14.52 -5.81
N ARG A 763 -21.75 -14.97 -6.88
CA ARG A 763 -21.25 -14.14 -7.99
C ARG A 763 -21.00 -14.95 -9.25
N THR A 764 -20.72 -14.26 -10.35
CA THR A 764 -20.18 -14.92 -11.54
C THR A 764 -18.71 -15.26 -11.32
N PHE A 765 -18.18 -16.28 -12.02
CA PHE A 765 -16.78 -16.63 -11.85
C PHE A 765 -15.86 -15.59 -12.49
N ASP A 766 -16.31 -14.87 -13.51
CA ASP A 766 -15.56 -13.75 -14.09
C ASP A 766 -15.35 -12.61 -13.06
N ASP A 767 -16.38 -12.32 -12.22
CA ASP A 767 -16.22 -11.37 -11.10
C ASP A 767 -15.21 -11.88 -10.08
N GLN A 768 -15.18 -13.20 -9.80
CA GLN A 768 -14.18 -13.81 -8.91
C GLN A 768 -12.76 -13.66 -9.46
N VAL A 769 -12.55 -13.93 -10.75
CA VAL A 769 -11.28 -13.69 -11.45
C VAL A 769 -10.89 -12.22 -11.37
N ALA A 770 -11.85 -11.33 -11.64
CA ALA A 770 -11.62 -9.89 -11.56
C ALA A 770 -11.16 -9.43 -10.17
N ARG A 771 -11.74 -9.98 -9.10
CA ARG A 771 -11.37 -9.70 -7.70
C ARG A 771 -10.00 -10.28 -7.34
N SER A 772 -9.64 -11.43 -7.88
CA SER A 772 -8.30 -12.01 -7.66
C SER A 772 -7.17 -11.15 -8.24
N LEU A 773 -7.47 -10.28 -9.23
CA LEU A 773 -6.55 -9.36 -9.88
C LEU A 773 -6.65 -7.91 -9.35
N THR A 774 -7.26 -7.69 -8.20
CA THR A 774 -7.50 -6.33 -7.67
C THR A 774 -6.19 -5.56 -7.47
N THR A 775 -5.13 -6.20 -6.96
CA THR A 775 -3.81 -5.58 -6.77
C THR A 775 -3.17 -5.17 -8.08
N GLU A 776 -3.21 -6.05 -9.08
CA GLU A 776 -2.66 -5.81 -10.42
C GLU A 776 -3.42 -4.69 -11.14
N ARG A 777 -4.75 -4.70 -11.04
CA ARG A 777 -5.61 -3.61 -11.57
C ARG A 777 -5.32 -2.28 -10.90
N MET A 778 -5.16 -2.26 -9.58
CA MET A 778 -4.78 -1.08 -8.82
C MET A 778 -3.44 -0.52 -9.31
N LEU A 779 -2.40 -1.36 -9.39
CA LEU A 779 -1.08 -0.95 -9.88
C LEU A 779 -1.13 -0.44 -11.32
N ALA A 780 -1.80 -1.15 -12.23
CA ALA A 780 -1.92 -0.75 -13.63
C ALA A 780 -2.67 0.58 -13.77
N THR A 781 -3.81 0.74 -13.12
CA THR A 781 -4.65 1.95 -13.22
C THR A 781 -3.96 3.16 -12.63
N LEU A 782 -3.39 3.04 -11.43
CA LEU A 782 -2.73 4.16 -10.75
C LEU A 782 -1.45 4.57 -11.47
N SER A 783 -0.62 3.60 -11.88
CA SER A 783 0.60 3.89 -12.62
C SER A 783 0.29 4.54 -13.98
N THR A 784 -0.78 4.11 -14.66
CA THR A 784 -1.24 4.75 -15.90
C THR A 784 -1.70 6.18 -15.64
N GLY A 785 -2.45 6.41 -14.56
CA GLY A 785 -2.85 7.76 -14.15
C GLY A 785 -1.65 8.66 -13.87
N PHE A 786 -0.66 8.16 -13.11
CA PHE A 786 0.57 8.92 -12.83
C PHE A 786 1.40 9.17 -14.10
N ALA A 787 1.49 8.20 -15.00
CA ALA A 787 2.18 8.37 -16.28
C ALA A 787 1.49 9.40 -17.19
N ALA A 788 0.16 9.42 -17.24
CA ALA A 788 -0.60 10.42 -17.96
C ALA A 788 -0.38 11.84 -17.41
N ILE A 789 -0.41 11.98 -16.08
CA ILE A 789 -0.11 13.26 -15.42
C ILE A 789 1.34 13.68 -15.69
N ALA A 790 2.30 12.76 -15.61
CA ALA A 790 3.71 13.01 -15.90
C ALA A 790 3.89 13.49 -17.34
N LEU A 791 3.20 12.87 -18.29
CA LEU A 791 3.22 13.26 -19.70
C LEU A 791 2.67 14.68 -19.88
N LEU A 792 1.55 15.02 -19.25
CA LEU A 792 0.97 16.37 -19.29
C LEU A 792 1.95 17.41 -18.69
N LEU A 793 2.55 17.14 -17.55
CA LEU A 793 3.55 18.01 -16.93
C LEU A 793 4.77 18.20 -17.83
N SER A 794 5.22 17.12 -18.50
CA SER A 794 6.34 17.19 -19.45
C SER A 794 6.03 18.04 -20.68
N VAL A 795 4.81 17.94 -21.20
CA VAL A 795 4.32 18.81 -22.30
C VAL A 795 4.35 20.28 -21.89
N VAL A 796 3.80 20.61 -20.72
CA VAL A 796 3.79 21.99 -20.21
C VAL A 796 5.21 22.53 -20.04
N GLY A 797 6.12 21.73 -19.47
CA GLY A 797 7.53 22.10 -19.28
C GLY A 797 8.26 22.33 -20.60
N LEU A 798 8.10 21.42 -21.55
CA LEU A 798 8.72 21.53 -22.87
C LEU A 798 8.18 22.72 -23.65
N CYS A 799 6.86 22.94 -23.69
CA CYS A 799 6.25 24.12 -24.30
C CYS A 799 6.79 25.40 -23.69
N GLY A 800 6.90 25.49 -22.36
CA GLY A 800 7.44 26.65 -21.67
C GLY A 800 8.88 26.95 -22.03
N VAL A 801 9.75 25.93 -22.10
CA VAL A 801 11.15 26.10 -22.49
C VAL A 801 11.30 26.42 -23.97
N MET A 802 10.54 25.75 -24.85
CA MET A 802 10.57 26.06 -26.28
C MET A 802 10.08 27.48 -26.60
N ALA A 803 8.99 27.91 -25.99
CA ALA A 803 8.51 29.29 -26.12
C ALA A 803 9.58 30.32 -25.72
N PHE A 804 10.28 30.05 -24.61
CA PHE A 804 11.37 30.91 -24.16
C PHE A 804 12.58 30.93 -25.14
N VAL A 805 13.00 29.73 -25.61
CA VAL A 805 14.12 29.63 -26.59
C VAL A 805 13.79 30.36 -27.87
N VAL A 806 12.56 30.22 -28.36
CA VAL A 806 12.06 30.92 -29.53
C VAL A 806 12.08 32.44 -29.33
N THR A 807 11.54 32.95 -28.22
CA THR A 807 11.48 34.39 -27.93
C THR A 807 12.88 34.99 -27.86
N ARG A 808 13.91 34.32 -27.36
CA ARG A 808 15.28 34.78 -27.34
C ARG A 808 15.99 34.77 -28.72
N ARG A 809 15.54 33.90 -29.60
CA ARG A 809 16.08 33.79 -30.98
C ARG A 809 15.23 34.49 -32.03
N THR A 810 14.22 35.26 -31.61
CA THR A 810 13.29 35.94 -32.55
C THR A 810 14.05 36.84 -33.53
N THR A 811 15.03 37.62 -33.06
CA THR A 811 15.86 38.48 -33.90
C THR A 811 16.75 37.64 -34.85
N GLU A 812 17.37 36.56 -34.37
CA GLU A 812 18.18 35.63 -35.19
C GLU A 812 17.32 34.99 -36.29
N ILE A 813 16.13 34.49 -35.93
CA ILE A 813 15.16 33.87 -36.84
C ILE A 813 14.66 34.93 -37.84
N GLY A 814 14.38 36.17 -37.38
CA GLY A 814 13.95 37.28 -38.21
C GLY A 814 15.01 37.67 -39.24
N VAL A 815 16.28 37.79 -38.86
CA VAL A 815 17.41 38.09 -39.78
C VAL A 815 17.56 36.98 -40.83
N ARG A 816 17.49 35.72 -40.42
CA ARG A 816 17.56 34.57 -41.35
C ARG A 816 16.38 34.54 -42.33
N MET A 817 15.17 34.87 -41.86
CA MET A 817 14.01 35.00 -42.76
C MET A 817 14.12 36.18 -43.69
N ALA A 818 14.66 37.33 -43.25
CA ALA A 818 14.96 38.47 -44.12
C ALA A 818 16.02 38.14 -45.17
N LEU A 819 16.95 37.20 -44.88
CA LEU A 819 17.96 36.70 -45.81
C LEU A 819 17.46 35.52 -46.69
N GLY A 820 16.13 35.26 -46.70
CA GLY A 820 15.50 34.26 -47.58
C GLY A 820 15.30 32.85 -47.02
N ALA A 821 15.51 32.65 -45.73
CA ALA A 821 15.17 31.34 -45.10
C ALA A 821 13.65 31.10 -45.11
N THR A 822 13.23 29.89 -45.52
CA THR A 822 11.82 29.49 -45.52
C THR A 822 11.31 29.26 -44.10
N ARG A 823 9.99 29.46 -43.89
CA ARG A 823 9.31 29.17 -42.60
C ARG A 823 9.56 27.74 -42.11
N GLY A 824 9.59 26.76 -43.05
CA GLY A 824 9.87 25.36 -42.70
C GLY A 824 11.29 25.16 -42.13
N ARG A 825 12.28 25.94 -42.58
CA ARG A 825 13.66 25.88 -42.07
C ARG A 825 13.79 26.44 -40.65
N ALA A 826 12.98 27.48 -40.32
CA ALA A 826 12.89 28.02 -38.97
C ALA A 826 12.22 27.02 -38.02
N VAL A 827 11.13 26.36 -38.45
CA VAL A 827 10.45 25.31 -37.68
C VAL A 827 11.37 24.10 -37.46
N SER A 828 12.07 23.64 -38.51
CA SER A 828 12.97 22.48 -38.39
C SER A 828 14.10 22.68 -37.39
N LEU A 829 14.61 23.88 -37.21
CA LEU A 829 15.66 24.17 -36.24
C LEU A 829 15.15 24.03 -34.80
N VAL A 830 13.93 24.48 -34.49
CA VAL A 830 13.30 24.34 -33.17
C VAL A 830 12.96 22.88 -32.89
N VAL A 831 12.42 22.17 -33.91
CA VAL A 831 12.07 20.76 -33.79
C VAL A 831 13.32 19.88 -33.60
N ALA A 832 14.42 20.19 -34.30
CA ALA A 832 15.69 19.45 -34.13
C ALA A 832 16.27 19.63 -32.72
N GLU A 833 16.11 20.83 -32.13
CA GLU A 833 16.54 21.08 -30.76
C GLU A 833 15.68 20.27 -29.72
N ALA A 834 14.37 20.21 -29.93
CA ALA A 834 13.46 19.38 -29.12
C ALA A 834 13.82 17.90 -29.27
N ALA A 835 14.06 17.43 -30.52
CA ALA A 835 14.46 16.04 -30.78
C ALA A 835 15.78 15.67 -30.07
N ALA A 836 16.76 16.57 -30.05
CA ALA A 836 18.01 16.33 -29.31
C ALA A 836 17.79 16.21 -27.79
N MET A 837 16.90 17.02 -27.19
CA MET A 837 16.56 16.91 -25.79
C MET A 837 15.79 15.61 -25.49
N ILE A 838 14.89 15.19 -26.40
CA ILE A 838 14.17 13.92 -26.28
C ILE A 838 15.16 12.75 -26.33
N ALA A 839 16.09 12.76 -27.28
CA ALA A 839 17.10 11.71 -27.40
C ALA A 839 18.01 11.62 -26.15
N LEU A 840 18.47 12.75 -25.63
CA LEU A 840 19.27 12.79 -24.39
C LEU A 840 18.45 12.34 -23.18
N GLY A 841 17.18 12.76 -23.07
CA GLY A 841 16.29 12.36 -21.99
C GLY A 841 15.98 10.86 -22.04
N THR A 842 15.75 10.31 -23.24
CA THR A 842 15.58 8.86 -23.42
C THR A 842 16.84 8.08 -23.02
N ALA A 843 18.02 8.53 -23.41
CA ALA A 843 19.28 7.93 -23.01
C ALA A 843 19.47 7.95 -21.47
N LEU A 844 19.13 9.07 -20.82
CA LEU A 844 19.20 9.20 -19.36
C LEU A 844 18.13 8.35 -18.64
N ALA A 845 17.01 8.08 -19.30
CA ALA A 845 15.95 7.25 -18.73
C ALA A 845 16.35 5.76 -18.62
N LEU A 846 17.20 5.24 -19.50
CA LEU A 846 17.57 3.82 -19.52
C LEU A 846 18.14 3.31 -18.18
N PRO A 847 19.13 3.96 -17.56
CA PRO A 847 19.58 3.56 -16.22
C PRO A 847 18.51 3.71 -15.14
N CYS A 848 17.63 4.71 -15.25
CA CYS A 848 16.52 4.88 -14.32
C CYS A 848 15.49 3.75 -14.47
N ILE A 849 15.17 3.35 -15.70
CA ILE A 849 14.27 2.22 -16.01
C ILE A 849 14.87 0.92 -15.48
N TRP A 850 16.18 0.71 -15.66
CA TRP A 850 16.85 -0.47 -15.13
C TRP A 850 16.79 -0.54 -13.60
N ALA A 851 17.07 0.57 -12.91
CA ALA A 851 17.00 0.63 -11.46
C ALA A 851 15.57 0.45 -10.94
N ALA A 852 14.58 1.14 -11.56
CA ALA A 852 13.17 1.00 -11.22
C ALA A 852 12.66 -0.42 -11.52
N GLY A 853 13.10 -1.03 -12.63
CA GLY A 853 12.75 -2.39 -13.02
C GLY A 853 13.07 -3.42 -11.94
N ARG A 854 14.22 -3.33 -11.29
CA ARG A 854 14.59 -4.21 -10.16
C ARG A 854 13.65 -4.10 -8.97
N VAL A 855 13.14 -2.89 -8.70
CA VAL A 855 12.19 -2.67 -7.60
C VAL A 855 10.83 -3.30 -7.90
N VAL A 856 10.40 -3.24 -9.17
CA VAL A 856 9.07 -3.74 -9.57
C VAL A 856 9.08 -5.20 -10.04
N GLU A 857 10.24 -5.82 -10.24
CA GLU A 857 10.39 -7.17 -10.82
C GLU A 857 9.51 -8.22 -10.13
N ALA A 858 9.46 -8.18 -8.81
CA ALA A 858 8.62 -9.09 -8.02
C ALA A 858 7.09 -8.88 -8.22
N GLN A 859 6.68 -7.75 -8.81
CA GLN A 859 5.28 -7.44 -9.11
C GLN A 859 4.91 -7.74 -10.57
N LEU A 860 5.90 -8.01 -11.42
CA LEU A 860 5.69 -8.33 -12.83
C LEU A 860 5.33 -9.82 -13.00
N TYR A 861 4.57 -10.12 -14.03
CA TYR A 861 4.23 -11.47 -14.42
C TYR A 861 4.38 -11.68 -15.93
N GLY A 862 5.18 -12.67 -16.30
CA GLY A 862 5.42 -13.00 -17.70
C GLY A 862 6.15 -11.92 -18.52
N VAL A 863 6.58 -10.82 -17.86
CA VAL A 863 7.27 -9.68 -18.50
C VAL A 863 8.60 -9.49 -17.79
N THR A 864 9.65 -9.26 -18.54
CA THR A 864 10.95 -8.89 -17.96
C THR A 864 10.95 -7.42 -17.53
N ALA A 865 11.73 -7.08 -16.50
CA ALA A 865 11.88 -5.70 -16.02
C ALA A 865 12.41 -4.74 -17.12
N ILE A 866 13.13 -5.28 -18.12
CA ILE A 866 13.59 -4.57 -19.30
C ILE A 866 12.90 -5.18 -20.52
N ASP A 867 11.67 -4.74 -20.80
CA ASP A 867 10.89 -5.17 -21.94
C ASP A 867 11.07 -4.19 -23.12
N ALA A 868 11.84 -4.60 -24.12
CA ALA A 868 12.17 -3.73 -25.26
C ALA A 868 10.94 -3.19 -26.01
N PRO A 869 9.88 -3.99 -26.27
CA PRO A 869 8.65 -3.49 -26.89
C PRO A 869 7.99 -2.37 -26.08
N THR A 870 7.88 -2.54 -24.75
CA THR A 870 7.28 -1.52 -23.85
C THR A 870 8.10 -0.25 -23.83
N ILE A 871 9.45 -0.36 -23.76
CA ILE A 871 10.35 0.80 -23.80
C ILE A 871 10.21 1.52 -25.15
N ALA A 872 10.18 0.80 -26.26
CA ALA A 872 10.04 1.37 -27.60
C ALA A 872 8.68 2.08 -27.77
N ALA A 873 7.58 1.46 -27.34
CA ALA A 873 6.24 2.04 -27.40
C ALA A 873 6.12 3.31 -26.55
N ALA A 874 6.62 3.28 -25.31
CA ALA A 874 6.63 4.44 -24.40
C ALA A 874 7.51 5.59 -24.96
N SER A 875 8.68 5.26 -25.51
CA SER A 875 9.58 6.23 -26.15
C SER A 875 8.94 6.86 -27.38
N LEU A 876 8.28 6.07 -28.21
CA LEU A 876 7.56 6.56 -29.40
C LEU A 876 6.42 7.48 -29.00
N LEU A 877 5.57 7.08 -28.03
CA LEU A 877 4.47 7.89 -27.52
C LEU A 877 4.99 9.23 -26.97
N LEU A 878 6.00 9.19 -26.12
CA LEU A 878 6.60 10.41 -25.55
C LEU A 878 7.19 11.31 -26.64
N THR A 879 7.88 10.73 -27.63
CA THR A 879 8.47 11.48 -28.74
C THR A 879 7.39 12.16 -29.57
N LEU A 880 6.32 11.47 -29.94
CA LEU A 880 5.22 12.04 -30.72
C LEU A 880 4.55 13.20 -29.98
N VAL A 881 4.25 13.01 -28.69
CA VAL A 881 3.60 14.03 -27.86
C VAL A 881 4.52 15.23 -27.63
N ALA A 882 5.80 15.00 -27.35
CA ALA A 882 6.79 16.06 -27.15
C ALA A 882 7.07 16.87 -28.43
N LEU A 883 7.16 16.22 -29.59
CA LEU A 883 7.29 16.91 -30.87
C LEU A 883 6.04 17.72 -31.22
N ALA A 884 4.85 17.18 -30.98
CA ALA A 884 3.59 17.93 -31.14
C ALA A 884 3.54 19.16 -30.23
N ALA A 885 3.98 19.01 -28.97
CA ALA A 885 4.08 20.12 -28.02
C ALA A 885 5.08 21.21 -28.46
N ALA A 886 6.21 20.82 -29.05
CA ALA A 886 7.22 21.75 -29.57
C ALA A 886 6.77 22.45 -30.86
N MET A 887 5.83 21.89 -31.62
CA MET A 887 5.34 22.47 -32.90
C MET A 887 4.60 23.79 -32.67
N LEU A 888 3.82 23.92 -31.57
CA LEU A 888 3.06 25.16 -31.25
C LEU A 888 3.96 26.40 -31.12
N PRO A 889 5.03 26.40 -30.28
CA PRO A 889 5.97 27.52 -30.22
C PRO A 889 6.74 27.74 -31.53
N ALA A 890 7.09 26.65 -32.25
CA ALA A 890 7.82 26.73 -33.52
C ALA A 890 6.99 27.43 -34.62
N TRP A 891 5.70 27.11 -34.69
CA TRP A 891 4.78 27.78 -35.64
C TRP A 891 4.58 29.25 -35.33
N ARG A 892 4.44 29.61 -34.05
CA ARG A 892 4.37 31.02 -33.63
C ARG A 892 5.64 31.79 -34.03
N ALA A 893 6.82 31.17 -33.86
CA ALA A 893 8.08 31.77 -34.31
C ALA A 893 8.15 32.04 -35.84
N ALA A 894 7.66 31.09 -36.64
CA ALA A 894 7.67 31.16 -38.08
C ALA A 894 6.60 32.10 -38.66
N SER A 895 5.64 32.55 -37.86
CA SER A 895 4.57 33.48 -38.26
C SER A 895 4.88 34.96 -37.99
N ILE A 896 5.96 35.27 -37.24
CA ILE A 896 6.38 36.64 -36.93
C ILE A 896 6.91 37.29 -38.21
N SER A 897 6.45 38.52 -38.54
CA SER A 897 6.95 39.26 -39.70
C SER A 897 8.41 39.70 -39.51
N PRO A 898 9.29 39.64 -40.54
CA PRO A 898 10.67 40.09 -40.41
C PRO A 898 10.80 41.55 -39.93
N THR A 899 9.84 42.39 -40.27
CA THR A 899 9.78 43.80 -39.85
C THR A 899 9.45 44.01 -38.38
N GLU A 900 8.60 43.11 -37.80
CA GLU A 900 8.34 43.11 -36.35
C GLU A 900 9.53 42.52 -35.56
N ALA A 901 10.18 41.50 -36.11
CA ALA A 901 11.34 40.86 -35.46
C ALA A 901 12.55 41.79 -35.32
N LEU A 902 12.70 42.76 -36.23
CA LEU A 902 13.76 43.77 -36.19
C LEU A 902 13.41 45.01 -35.36
N ARG A 903 12.14 45.24 -34.99
CA ARG A 903 11.68 46.31 -34.09
C ARG A 903 11.74 45.95 -32.61
N PHE A 904 11.96 44.73 -32.27
CA PHE A 904 12.14 44.25 -30.87
C PHE A 904 13.58 44.51 -30.39
N GLU A 905 14.01 45.79 -30.28
CA GLU A 905 15.17 46.22 -29.50
C GLU A 905 14.82 46.69 -28.10
#